data_4c7219c3e2d87b8e21909dcf5d5a4c35
#
_entry.id   4c7219c3e2d87b8e21909dcf5d5a4c35
#
_cell.length_a   1.000
_cell.length_b   1.000
_cell.length_c   1.000
_cell.angle_alpha   90.00
_cell.angle_beta   90.00
_cell.angle_gamma   90.00
#
_symmetry.space_group_name_H-M   'P 1'
#
loop_
_entity.id
_entity.type
_entity.pdbx_description
1 polymer ?
#
loop_
_entity_poly.entity_id
_entity_poly.type
_entity_poly.pdbx_seq_one_letter_code
_entity_poly.pdbx_strand_id
1 'polypeptide(L)'
;MSMILQVAVPKPLYQCFDYLVPTSLNNVKLQPGIRLKIPFGRKDCIGVLMEVKSHSSLPIGRLKPIKAILEREPLIPPFLLKLFQWASDYYHYPIGVVILGALPRIFCQGKQVIKIRDNISSYIPQAPLHLNHYQKNAVTTINSSHNFQTFLLLGITGSGKTEVYLHCIEALVKQGKQALVLVPEIGLTPQTVKRFRERFNNVPIVILHSNLTDKKRAQAWLMAKNGIAKIIIGTRSAIFTPLLNIGIIILDEEHDTSFKQQSGFRYSARDLAVIRGQFEDVPIVLGSATPSLESFYNVKRERYELLLLPSRVGSASLPCMTIMDLRQKQLMAGMSDELLIAIENHISNNGQVLLFLNRRGYAPTLMCHGCGWIMHCNRCDARLTFHYQPQRLYCHHCGSNKKIPTVCIQCKHQELIDVGLGTEQLETVLRKRFPDYGIVRIDRDSTRAKNSMKEKLDLIYNRKASILIGTQMIAKGHHFPHLTLVAIVDADSSLYSIDFRAAERMGQLLIQVAGRAGRAERKGEVFIQTHHPTDPLLTFLLKEGYAAFAEALLKERKAAQLPPFSYLSLLRAESPKPMLPYEFLSEIKQKILVNKGVEILGPVAASMTRKAGRYRYQLLFQSKHRACLHKVLTKLIPLLPTQRTKVRWTLDVDPQEII
;
A
#
# COMPACT_ATOMS: atom_id res chain seq x y z
N MET A 1 -47.80 10.18 9.25
CA MET A 1 -47.03 9.88 8.01
C MET A 1 -46.12 8.72 8.29
N SER A 2 -46.11 7.72 7.43
CA SER A 2 -45.21 6.55 7.61
C SER A 2 -43.75 6.96 7.38
N MET A 3 -42.91 6.79 8.38
CA MET A 3 -41.51 7.09 8.29
C MET A 3 -40.82 6.01 7.44
N ILE A 4 -40.10 6.44 6.40
CA ILE A 4 -39.35 5.56 5.46
C ILE A 4 -37.86 5.65 5.73
N LEU A 5 -37.21 4.49 5.81
CA LEU A 5 -35.80 4.35 6.10
C LEU A 5 -35.05 3.90 4.85
N GLN A 6 -34.16 4.71 4.38
CA GLN A 6 -33.22 4.33 3.31
C GLN A 6 -32.02 3.62 3.91
N VAL A 7 -31.82 2.35 3.55
CA VAL A 7 -30.82 1.46 4.19
C VAL A 7 -29.82 0.92 3.19
N ALA A 8 -28.54 1.03 3.51
CA ALA A 8 -27.44 0.39 2.79
C ALA A 8 -27.32 -1.08 3.23
N VAL A 9 -27.31 -2.01 2.26
CA VAL A 9 -27.28 -3.46 2.50
C VAL A 9 -25.92 -4.09 2.13
N PRO A 10 -25.48 -5.19 2.80
CA PRO A 10 -24.18 -5.85 2.55
C PRO A 10 -24.20 -6.70 1.27
N LYS A 11 -24.64 -6.14 0.19
CA LYS A 11 -24.75 -6.82 -1.10
C LYS A 11 -24.08 -5.99 -2.19
N PRO A 12 -23.60 -6.62 -3.27
CA PRO A 12 -22.96 -5.91 -4.37
C PRO A 12 -24.01 -5.20 -5.26
N LEU A 13 -24.83 -4.37 -4.63
CA LEU A 13 -25.88 -3.58 -5.25
C LEU A 13 -25.61 -2.10 -5.04
N TYR A 14 -25.69 -1.33 -6.11
CA TYR A 14 -25.33 0.09 -6.13
C TYR A 14 -26.42 1.03 -5.61
N GLN A 15 -27.51 0.49 -5.10
CA GLN A 15 -28.63 1.26 -4.54
C GLN A 15 -28.85 0.93 -3.08
N CYS A 16 -29.38 1.91 -2.34
CA CYS A 16 -29.97 1.69 -1.03
C CYS A 16 -31.43 1.23 -1.19
N PHE A 17 -31.99 0.66 -0.14
CA PHE A 17 -33.35 0.11 -0.14
C PHE A 17 -34.19 0.79 0.91
N ASP A 18 -35.46 1.07 0.55
CA ASP A 18 -36.44 1.70 1.44
C ASP A 18 -37.16 0.65 2.28
N TYR A 19 -37.32 0.94 3.57
CA TYR A 19 -38.02 0.10 4.56
C TYR A 19 -38.98 0.95 5.39
N LEU A 20 -40.00 0.31 5.94
CA LEU A 20 -40.96 0.93 6.88
C LEU A 20 -40.47 0.78 8.32
N VAL A 21 -40.83 1.74 9.16
CA VAL A 21 -40.72 1.62 10.61
C VAL A 21 -42.00 0.93 11.13
N PRO A 22 -41.90 -0.20 11.84
CA PRO A 22 -43.09 -0.80 12.50
C PRO A 22 -43.67 0.14 13.55
N THR A 23 -45.00 0.11 13.75
CA THR A 23 -45.67 0.96 14.74
C THR A 23 -45.12 0.78 16.16
N SER A 24 -44.67 -0.42 16.51
CA SER A 24 -44.01 -0.72 17.79
C SER A 24 -42.65 0.00 18.01
N LEU A 25 -42.04 0.57 16.97
CA LEU A 25 -40.75 1.25 17.01
C LEU A 25 -40.84 2.75 16.69
N ASN A 26 -42.03 3.31 16.56
CA ASN A 26 -42.23 4.72 16.15
C ASN A 26 -41.70 5.75 17.16
N ASN A 27 -41.48 5.37 18.43
CA ASN A 27 -41.00 6.27 19.48
C ASN A 27 -39.49 6.38 19.57
N VAL A 28 -38.75 5.70 18.69
CA VAL A 28 -37.28 5.72 18.69
C VAL A 28 -36.79 6.81 17.73
N LYS A 29 -35.97 7.73 18.23
CA LYS A 29 -35.29 8.73 17.40
C LYS A 29 -34.29 8.05 16.48
N LEU A 30 -34.62 7.89 15.21
CA LEU A 30 -33.78 7.28 14.20
C LEU A 30 -32.87 8.32 13.57
N GLN A 31 -31.58 7.99 13.51
CA GLN A 31 -30.52 8.86 12.92
C GLN A 31 -29.68 8.05 11.95
N PRO A 32 -29.18 8.66 10.85
CA PRO A 32 -28.22 8.02 9.95
C PRO A 32 -27.00 7.46 10.72
N GLY A 33 -26.51 6.29 10.28
CA GLY A 33 -25.40 5.60 10.93
C GLY A 33 -25.80 4.54 11.97
N ILE A 34 -27.09 4.40 12.28
CA ILE A 34 -27.64 3.32 13.11
C ILE A 34 -27.69 2.02 12.29
N ARG A 35 -27.36 0.89 12.92
CA ARG A 35 -27.54 -0.43 12.32
C ARG A 35 -28.95 -0.96 12.55
N LEU A 36 -29.49 -1.55 11.50
CA LEU A 36 -30.82 -2.10 11.48
C LEU A 36 -30.78 -3.59 11.10
N LYS A 37 -31.60 -4.42 11.75
CA LYS A 37 -31.87 -5.77 11.26
C LYS A 37 -33.02 -5.70 10.28
N ILE A 38 -32.76 -6.10 9.04
CA ILE A 38 -33.73 -5.96 7.93
C ILE A 38 -33.94 -7.29 7.21
N PRO A 39 -35.11 -7.56 6.68
CA PRO A 39 -35.35 -8.70 5.79
C PRO A 39 -34.83 -8.36 4.39
N PHE A 40 -33.96 -9.23 3.84
CA PHE A 40 -33.44 -9.09 2.49
C PHE A 40 -33.48 -10.42 1.74
N GLY A 41 -34.31 -10.52 0.73
CA GLY A 41 -34.63 -11.77 0.06
C GLY A 41 -35.27 -12.77 1.04
N ARG A 42 -34.70 -13.96 1.19
CA ARG A 42 -35.14 -15.03 2.09
C ARG A 42 -34.43 -15.01 3.46
N LYS A 43 -33.52 -14.09 3.71
CA LYS A 43 -32.71 -14.04 4.94
C LYS A 43 -32.71 -12.64 5.53
N ASP A 44 -32.46 -12.57 6.83
CA ASP A 44 -32.21 -11.30 7.51
C ASP A 44 -30.75 -10.90 7.30
N CYS A 45 -30.50 -9.61 7.22
CA CYS A 45 -29.13 -9.05 7.24
C CYS A 45 -29.07 -7.78 8.08
N ILE A 46 -27.86 -7.33 8.37
CA ILE A 46 -27.61 -6.05 9.03
C ILE A 46 -27.39 -5.02 7.94
N GLY A 47 -28.21 -3.97 7.94
CA GLY A 47 -28.05 -2.78 7.12
C GLY A 47 -27.68 -1.58 7.97
N VAL A 48 -27.30 -0.49 7.32
CA VAL A 48 -26.99 0.80 7.95
C VAL A 48 -27.95 1.84 7.42
N LEU A 49 -28.60 2.57 8.33
CA LEU A 49 -29.49 3.67 8.00
C LEU A 49 -28.69 4.81 7.37
N MET A 50 -29.05 5.18 6.16
CA MET A 50 -28.43 6.28 5.42
C MET A 50 -29.22 7.57 5.55
N GLU A 51 -30.54 7.46 5.45
CA GLU A 51 -31.42 8.62 5.46
C GLU A 51 -32.85 8.22 5.98
N VAL A 52 -33.51 9.17 6.63
CA VAL A 52 -34.93 9.09 7.00
C VAL A 52 -35.74 9.96 6.05
N LYS A 53 -36.69 9.38 5.34
CA LYS A 53 -37.46 10.03 4.28
C LYS A 53 -38.93 10.07 4.60
N SER A 54 -39.64 11.02 4.01
CA SER A 54 -41.11 11.09 4.03
C SER A 54 -41.79 10.31 2.88
N HIS A 55 -41.02 10.10 1.78
CA HIS A 55 -41.53 9.47 0.55
C HIS A 55 -40.59 8.40 0.02
N SER A 56 -41.16 7.41 -0.68
CA SER A 56 -40.39 6.40 -1.44
C SER A 56 -40.84 6.43 -2.90
N SER A 57 -39.94 6.06 -3.81
CA SER A 57 -40.28 5.81 -5.21
C SER A 57 -41.15 4.56 -5.41
N LEU A 58 -41.22 3.70 -4.39
CA LEU A 58 -42.06 2.48 -4.41
C LEU A 58 -43.36 2.69 -3.63
N PRO A 59 -44.47 2.05 -4.05
CA PRO A 59 -45.69 2.02 -3.27
C PRO A 59 -45.47 1.48 -1.86
N ILE A 60 -46.05 2.10 -0.85
CA ILE A 60 -45.90 1.75 0.57
C ILE A 60 -46.18 0.25 0.82
N GLY A 61 -47.18 -0.33 0.16
CA GLY A 61 -47.52 -1.76 0.29
C GLY A 61 -46.45 -2.74 -0.21
N ARG A 62 -45.45 -2.27 -0.94
CA ARG A 62 -44.29 -3.07 -1.38
C ARG A 62 -43.10 -2.95 -0.45
N LEU A 63 -43.09 -1.98 0.47
CA LEU A 63 -42.03 -1.77 1.42
C LEU A 63 -42.16 -2.76 2.59
N LYS A 64 -41.06 -3.40 2.93
CA LYS A 64 -41.00 -4.31 4.09
C LYS A 64 -40.63 -3.53 5.35
N PRO A 65 -41.20 -3.89 6.52
CA PRO A 65 -40.81 -3.31 7.79
C PRO A 65 -39.40 -3.81 8.20
N ILE A 66 -38.66 -2.97 8.94
CA ILE A 66 -37.43 -3.39 9.64
C ILE A 66 -37.80 -4.36 10.77
N LYS A 67 -36.89 -5.25 11.14
CA LYS A 67 -37.10 -6.23 12.22
C LYS A 67 -36.65 -5.74 13.59
N ALA A 68 -35.56 -4.99 13.64
CA ALA A 68 -35.04 -4.44 14.90
C ALA A 68 -34.06 -3.27 14.64
N ILE A 69 -34.01 -2.38 15.62
CA ILE A 69 -32.98 -1.33 15.75
C ILE A 69 -31.95 -1.88 16.71
N LEU A 70 -30.66 -1.86 16.32
CA LEU A 70 -29.59 -2.48 17.09
C LEU A 70 -28.95 -1.56 18.15
N GLU A 71 -29.03 -0.27 17.95
CA GLU A 71 -28.51 0.75 18.87
C GLU A 71 -29.41 2.00 18.90
N ARG A 72 -29.35 2.75 20.03
CA ARG A 72 -30.07 4.04 20.17
C ARG A 72 -29.30 5.21 19.58
N GLU A 73 -27.93 5.15 19.62
CA GLU A 73 -27.06 6.18 19.09
C GLU A 73 -26.33 5.65 17.85
N PRO A 74 -26.06 6.51 16.85
CA PRO A 74 -25.35 6.09 15.65
C PRO A 74 -23.99 5.42 15.95
N LEU A 75 -23.81 4.21 15.47
CA LEU A 75 -22.52 3.53 15.53
C LEU A 75 -21.51 4.24 14.61
N ILE A 76 -21.98 4.73 13.47
CA ILE A 76 -21.20 5.41 12.46
C ILE A 76 -21.55 6.91 12.51
N PRO A 77 -20.61 7.79 12.87
CA PRO A 77 -20.87 9.23 12.93
C PRO A 77 -21.07 9.83 11.53
N PRO A 78 -21.73 11.01 11.43
CA PRO A 78 -22.11 11.62 10.15
C PRO A 78 -20.93 11.87 9.19
N PHE A 79 -19.77 12.34 9.70
CA PHE A 79 -18.61 12.58 8.89
C PHE A 79 -18.08 11.29 8.23
N LEU A 80 -18.15 10.16 8.94
CA LEU A 80 -17.72 8.87 8.41
C LEU A 80 -18.70 8.31 7.38
N LEU A 81 -20.02 8.56 7.53
CA LEU A 81 -21.00 8.27 6.48
C LEU A 81 -20.69 9.07 5.21
N LYS A 82 -20.35 10.36 5.35
CA LYS A 82 -19.96 11.22 4.23
C LYS A 82 -18.69 10.68 3.55
N LEU A 83 -17.70 10.21 4.32
CA LEU A 83 -16.50 9.59 3.77
C LEU A 83 -16.83 8.29 3.02
N PHE A 84 -17.70 7.44 3.55
CA PHE A 84 -18.15 6.21 2.88
C PHE A 84 -18.89 6.51 1.58
N GLN A 85 -19.77 7.52 1.58
CA GLN A 85 -20.48 7.92 0.36
C GLN A 85 -19.48 8.41 -0.70
N TRP A 86 -18.57 9.31 -0.33
CA TRP A 86 -17.53 9.78 -1.23
C TRP A 86 -16.69 8.61 -1.80
N ALA A 87 -16.30 7.67 -0.93
CA ALA A 87 -15.51 6.51 -1.35
C ALA A 87 -16.30 5.55 -2.26
N SER A 88 -17.60 5.36 -1.99
CA SER A 88 -18.49 4.60 -2.87
C SER A 88 -18.57 5.22 -4.27
N ASP A 89 -18.78 6.52 -4.33
CA ASP A 89 -18.92 7.26 -5.58
C ASP A 89 -17.62 7.32 -6.36
N TYR A 90 -16.51 7.62 -5.68
CA TYR A 90 -15.20 7.75 -6.30
C TYR A 90 -14.65 6.42 -6.85
N TYR A 91 -14.73 5.35 -6.05
CA TYR A 91 -14.24 4.04 -6.47
C TYR A 91 -15.29 3.21 -7.21
N HIS A 92 -16.48 3.76 -7.47
CA HIS A 92 -17.58 3.07 -8.09
C HIS A 92 -17.84 1.71 -7.44
N TYR A 93 -18.05 1.70 -6.13
CA TYR A 93 -18.22 0.47 -5.35
C TYR A 93 -19.50 0.54 -4.48
N PRO A 94 -20.27 -0.58 -4.36
CA PRO A 94 -21.54 -0.57 -3.65
C PRO A 94 -21.42 -0.06 -2.21
N ILE A 95 -22.20 0.96 -1.84
CA ILE A 95 -22.12 1.66 -0.55
C ILE A 95 -22.26 0.73 0.66
N GLY A 96 -23.19 -0.24 0.60
CA GLY A 96 -23.37 -1.20 1.69
C GLY A 96 -22.17 -2.12 1.90
N VAL A 97 -21.45 -2.45 0.83
CA VAL A 97 -20.20 -3.24 0.92
C VAL A 97 -19.04 -2.38 1.44
N VAL A 98 -18.97 -1.10 1.04
CA VAL A 98 -18.00 -0.13 1.55
C VAL A 98 -18.14 0.00 3.07
N ILE A 99 -19.33 0.31 3.56
CA ILE A 99 -19.61 0.53 4.98
C ILE A 99 -19.31 -0.73 5.79
N LEU A 100 -19.92 -1.86 5.42
CA LEU A 100 -19.82 -3.08 6.21
C LEU A 100 -18.44 -3.75 6.08
N GLY A 101 -17.73 -3.51 4.98
CA GLY A 101 -16.32 -3.91 4.82
C GLY A 101 -15.35 -3.12 5.71
N ALA A 102 -15.71 -1.91 6.11
CA ALA A 102 -14.93 -1.05 6.99
C ALA A 102 -15.18 -1.33 8.49
N LEU A 103 -16.35 -1.86 8.83
CA LEU A 103 -16.73 -2.16 10.21
C LEU A 103 -16.06 -3.45 10.74
N PRO A 104 -15.77 -3.53 12.06
CA PRO A 104 -15.43 -4.77 12.71
C PRO A 104 -16.51 -5.85 12.48
N ARG A 105 -16.10 -7.08 12.20
CA ARG A 105 -17.00 -8.18 11.82
C ARG A 105 -18.11 -8.47 12.84
N ILE A 106 -17.84 -8.30 14.12
CA ILE A 106 -18.83 -8.43 15.20
C ILE A 106 -20.02 -7.49 14.95
N PHE A 107 -19.77 -6.27 14.54
CA PHE A 107 -20.85 -5.32 14.25
C PHE A 107 -21.66 -5.71 13.00
N CYS A 108 -21.01 -6.28 11.99
CA CYS A 108 -21.69 -6.80 10.81
C CYS A 108 -22.60 -8.01 11.12
N GLN A 109 -22.35 -8.70 12.25
CA GLN A 109 -23.21 -9.80 12.74
C GLN A 109 -24.36 -9.34 13.64
N GLY A 110 -24.52 -8.04 13.87
CA GLY A 110 -25.54 -7.49 14.77
C GLY A 110 -25.25 -7.67 16.25
N LYS A 111 -24.04 -8.09 16.62
CA LYS A 111 -23.64 -8.27 18.02
C LYS A 111 -23.21 -6.95 18.64
N GLN A 112 -23.40 -6.83 19.95
CA GLN A 112 -22.91 -5.71 20.76
C GLN A 112 -21.65 -6.11 21.52
N VAL A 113 -20.77 -5.13 21.82
CA VAL A 113 -19.59 -5.31 22.69
C VAL A 113 -19.89 -4.62 24.00
N ILE A 114 -20.11 -5.41 25.05
CA ILE A 114 -20.67 -4.94 26.33
C ILE A 114 -19.60 -4.40 27.29
N LYS A 115 -18.33 -4.77 27.15
CA LYS A 115 -17.26 -4.32 28.08
C LYS A 115 -16.07 -3.74 27.34
N ILE A 116 -15.83 -2.45 27.55
CA ILE A 116 -14.59 -1.78 27.22
C ILE A 116 -13.68 -1.99 28.44
N ARG A 117 -12.55 -2.69 28.27
CA ARG A 117 -11.52 -2.83 29.31
C ARG A 117 -10.37 -1.91 28.97
N ASP A 118 -10.08 -0.98 29.86
CA ASP A 118 -8.88 -0.15 29.78
C ASP A 118 -7.68 -0.97 30.27
N ASN A 119 -6.93 -1.53 29.36
CA ASN A 119 -5.62 -2.08 29.65
C ASN A 119 -4.57 -0.99 29.44
N ILE A 120 -4.43 -0.08 30.38
CA ILE A 120 -3.30 0.84 30.45
C ILE A 120 -2.13 0.02 31.01
N SER A 121 -1.20 -0.37 30.16
CA SER A 121 0.07 -0.97 30.59
C SER A 121 1.04 0.17 30.91
N SER A 122 1.57 0.18 32.11
CA SER A 122 2.64 1.10 32.52
C SER A 122 3.94 0.74 31.79
N TYR A 123 4.52 1.72 31.11
CA TYR A 123 5.85 1.65 30.52
C TYR A 123 6.77 2.65 31.24
N ILE A 124 8.07 2.43 31.19
CA ILE A 124 9.04 3.41 31.70
C ILE A 124 9.00 4.61 30.77
N PRO A 125 8.67 5.81 31.26
CA PRO A 125 8.58 7.01 30.42
C PRO A 125 9.94 7.36 29.83
N GLN A 126 9.97 7.66 28.52
CA GLN A 126 11.13 8.28 27.90
C GLN A 126 10.91 9.79 27.75
N ALA A 127 11.89 10.57 28.16
CA ALA A 127 11.89 12.00 27.96
C ALA A 127 11.88 12.34 26.46
N PRO A 128 11.25 13.46 26.05
CA PRO A 128 11.31 13.95 24.68
C PRO A 128 12.75 14.17 24.24
N LEU A 129 13.07 13.73 23.03
CA LEU A 129 14.36 14.04 22.43
C LEU A 129 14.41 15.52 22.01
N HIS A 130 15.59 16.12 22.11
CA HIS A 130 15.80 17.47 21.63
C HIS A 130 15.65 17.52 20.11
N LEU A 131 14.80 18.42 19.63
CA LEU A 131 14.59 18.64 18.22
C LEU A 131 15.68 19.54 17.64
N ASN A 132 16.20 19.18 16.46
CA ASN A 132 17.03 20.09 15.69
C ASN A 132 16.16 21.22 15.06
N HIS A 133 16.82 22.20 14.45
CA HIS A 133 16.14 23.36 13.87
C HIS A 133 15.05 22.97 12.85
N TYR A 134 15.35 22.03 11.92
CA TYR A 134 14.41 21.60 10.90
C TYR A 134 13.20 20.87 11.49
N GLN A 135 13.43 19.99 12.47
CA GLN A 135 12.36 19.27 13.18
C GLN A 135 11.48 20.26 13.97
N LYS A 136 12.11 21.22 14.68
CA LYS A 136 11.39 22.25 15.44
C LYS A 136 10.51 23.11 14.52
N ASN A 137 11.06 23.53 13.38
CA ASN A 137 10.29 24.27 12.37
C ASN A 137 9.09 23.47 11.88
N ALA A 138 9.30 22.17 11.50
CA ALA A 138 8.23 21.31 11.04
C ALA A 138 7.12 21.15 12.10
N VAL A 139 7.48 20.92 13.37
CA VAL A 139 6.51 20.80 14.47
C VAL A 139 5.75 22.11 14.66
N THR A 140 6.42 23.25 14.63
CA THR A 140 5.78 24.57 14.80
C THR A 140 4.79 24.81 13.66
N THR A 141 5.19 24.60 12.41
CA THR A 141 4.34 24.79 11.23
C THR A 141 3.10 23.88 11.27
N ILE A 142 3.27 22.60 11.59
CA ILE A 142 2.13 21.65 11.69
C ILE A 142 1.19 22.07 12.83
N ASN A 143 1.71 22.43 14.00
CA ASN A 143 0.90 22.78 15.16
C ASN A 143 0.21 24.16 15.04
N SER A 144 0.72 25.06 14.20
CA SER A 144 0.06 26.34 13.89
C SER A 144 -1.11 26.20 12.92
N SER A 145 -1.21 25.07 12.21
CA SER A 145 -2.35 24.81 11.34
C SER A 145 -3.54 24.32 12.16
N HIS A 146 -4.59 25.12 12.18
CA HIS A 146 -5.83 24.77 12.91
C HIS A 146 -6.90 24.19 12.00
N ASN A 147 -6.77 24.32 10.69
CA ASN A 147 -7.71 23.89 9.66
C ASN A 147 -7.08 22.81 8.75
N PHE A 148 -7.85 22.37 7.78
CA PHE A 148 -7.36 21.40 6.79
C PHE A 148 -6.18 21.95 6.00
N GLN A 149 -5.04 21.31 6.16
CA GLN A 149 -3.83 21.50 5.36
C GLN A 149 -3.09 20.17 5.22
N THR A 150 -2.51 19.93 4.06
CA THR A 150 -1.72 18.71 3.84
C THR A 150 -0.25 19.04 3.78
N PHE A 151 0.53 18.45 4.67
CA PHE A 151 1.98 18.58 4.75
C PHE A 151 2.66 17.34 4.17
N LEU A 152 3.65 17.53 3.30
CA LEU A 152 4.59 16.48 2.90
C LEU A 152 5.87 16.64 3.73
N LEU A 153 6.05 15.78 4.74
CA LEU A 153 7.27 15.74 5.55
C LEU A 153 8.31 14.86 4.86
N LEU A 154 9.15 15.50 4.04
CA LEU A 154 10.24 14.86 3.32
C LEU A 154 11.49 14.83 4.19
N GLY A 155 11.85 13.66 4.67
CA GLY A 155 13.02 13.50 5.53
C GLY A 155 13.80 12.25 5.17
N ILE A 156 15.12 12.37 5.01
CA ILE A 156 15.99 11.23 4.73
C ILE A 156 15.84 10.14 5.80
N THR A 157 16.22 8.93 5.48
CA THR A 157 16.15 7.81 6.44
C THR A 157 17.03 8.13 7.67
N GLY A 158 16.41 8.12 8.87
CA GLY A 158 17.10 8.52 10.11
C GLY A 158 17.04 10.00 10.44
N SER A 159 16.27 10.81 9.71
CA SER A 159 16.09 12.25 10.00
C SER A 159 15.20 12.55 11.20
N GLY A 160 14.60 11.53 11.84
CA GLY A 160 13.76 11.71 13.02
C GLY A 160 12.32 12.11 12.70
N LYS A 161 11.75 11.78 11.55
CA LYS A 161 10.32 12.00 11.21
C LYS A 161 9.38 11.58 12.34
N THR A 162 9.64 10.40 12.93
CA THR A 162 8.82 9.89 14.04
C THR A 162 8.82 10.84 15.24
N GLU A 163 9.94 11.51 15.53
CA GLU A 163 10.00 12.47 16.65
C GLU A 163 9.14 13.70 16.37
N VAL A 164 9.12 14.19 15.13
CA VAL A 164 8.20 15.25 14.70
C VAL A 164 6.75 14.82 14.95
N TYR A 165 6.37 13.59 14.57
CA TYR A 165 5.02 13.07 14.84
C TYR A 165 4.69 13.03 16.33
N LEU A 166 5.62 12.53 17.15
CA LEU A 166 5.41 12.44 18.60
C LEU A 166 5.20 13.80 19.25
N HIS A 167 5.96 14.81 18.83
CA HIS A 167 5.79 16.18 19.35
C HIS A 167 4.46 16.81 18.90
N CYS A 168 4.05 16.62 17.64
CA CYS A 168 2.74 17.10 17.18
C CYS A 168 1.59 16.43 17.94
N ILE A 169 1.67 15.10 18.13
CA ILE A 169 0.65 14.34 18.87
C ILE A 169 0.60 14.79 20.33
N GLU A 170 1.74 15.03 20.97
CA GLU A 170 1.81 15.46 22.38
C GLU A 170 1.07 16.80 22.60
N ALA A 171 1.27 17.76 21.71
CA ALA A 171 0.57 19.03 21.78
C ALA A 171 -0.96 18.88 21.68
N LEU A 172 -1.44 18.00 20.81
CA LEU A 172 -2.86 17.74 20.59
C LEU A 172 -3.50 16.92 21.73
N VAL A 173 -2.79 15.93 22.26
CA VAL A 173 -3.26 15.14 23.41
C VAL A 173 -3.43 16.01 24.65
N LYS A 174 -2.53 16.97 24.90
CA LYS A 174 -2.67 17.97 25.98
C LYS A 174 -3.93 18.85 25.82
N GLN A 175 -4.40 19.05 24.59
CA GLN A 175 -5.66 19.75 24.27
C GLN A 175 -6.89 18.82 24.32
N GLY A 176 -6.74 17.54 24.72
CA GLY A 176 -7.82 16.57 24.76
C GLY A 176 -8.21 15.99 23.38
N LYS A 177 -7.51 16.36 22.31
CA LYS A 177 -7.74 15.86 20.96
C LYS A 177 -7.19 14.46 20.75
N GLN A 178 -7.61 13.81 19.66
CA GLN A 178 -7.17 12.47 19.25
C GLN A 178 -6.29 12.55 18.01
N ALA A 179 -5.33 11.61 17.91
CA ALA A 179 -4.46 11.47 16.74
C ALA A 179 -4.68 10.11 16.05
N LEU A 180 -4.79 10.12 14.72
CA LEU A 180 -4.80 8.93 13.87
C LEU A 180 -3.46 8.79 13.16
N VAL A 181 -2.76 7.68 13.42
CA VAL A 181 -1.48 7.37 12.79
C VAL A 181 -1.62 6.13 11.92
N LEU A 182 -1.46 6.28 10.63
CA LEU A 182 -1.46 5.19 9.68
C LEU A 182 -0.03 4.79 9.35
N VAL A 183 0.25 3.49 9.47
CA VAL A 183 1.55 2.91 9.12
C VAL A 183 1.35 1.75 8.13
N PRO A 184 2.33 1.44 7.26
CA PRO A 184 2.29 0.22 6.45
C PRO A 184 2.15 -1.03 7.33
N GLU A 185 1.56 -2.12 6.79
CA GLU A 185 1.40 -3.37 7.58
C GLU A 185 2.72 -3.87 8.19
N ILE A 186 3.80 -3.77 7.43
CA ILE A 186 5.17 -4.11 7.87
C ILE A 186 5.81 -3.03 8.76
N GLY A 187 5.30 -1.81 8.78
CA GLY A 187 5.75 -0.71 9.65
C GLY A 187 5.16 -0.79 11.07
N LEU A 188 4.08 -1.55 11.26
CA LEU A 188 3.47 -1.75 12.57
C LEU A 188 4.26 -2.81 13.39
N THR A 189 5.50 -2.48 13.69
CA THR A 189 6.39 -3.36 14.47
C THR A 189 6.20 -3.19 15.98
N PRO A 190 6.57 -4.19 16.79
CA PRO A 190 6.61 -4.04 18.24
C PRO A 190 7.44 -2.84 18.69
N GLN A 191 8.52 -2.51 17.98
CA GLN A 191 9.37 -1.35 18.25
C GLN A 191 8.66 -0.02 18.04
N THR A 192 7.93 0.12 16.93
CA THR A 192 7.12 1.32 16.67
C THR A 192 6.10 1.52 17.78
N VAL A 193 5.36 0.46 18.11
CA VAL A 193 4.36 0.51 19.21
C VAL A 193 5.00 0.83 20.55
N LYS A 194 6.15 0.19 20.88
CA LYS A 194 6.90 0.43 22.11
C LYS A 194 7.30 1.90 22.25
N ARG A 195 7.83 2.51 21.17
CA ARG A 195 8.26 3.91 21.15
C ARG A 195 7.10 4.89 21.46
N PHE A 196 5.91 4.63 20.91
CA PHE A 196 4.72 5.43 21.24
C PHE A 196 4.30 5.24 22.71
N ARG A 197 4.32 4.01 23.23
CA ARG A 197 3.93 3.72 24.63
C ARG A 197 4.91 4.29 25.65
N GLU A 198 6.20 4.28 25.36
CA GLU A 198 7.23 4.89 26.20
C GLU A 198 7.11 6.42 26.22
N ARG A 199 6.75 7.04 25.09
CA ARG A 199 6.53 8.48 25.02
C ARG A 199 5.23 8.91 25.70
N PHE A 200 4.16 8.16 25.56
CA PHE A 200 2.81 8.47 26.03
C PHE A 200 2.35 7.48 27.13
N ASN A 201 3.14 7.38 28.18
CA ASN A 201 2.99 6.33 29.19
C ASN A 201 1.56 6.20 29.77
N ASN A 202 0.91 7.28 30.14
CA ASN A 202 -0.43 7.27 30.76
C ASN A 202 -1.57 7.64 29.77
N VAL A 203 -1.27 7.66 28.48
CA VAL A 203 -2.26 7.98 27.44
C VAL A 203 -2.79 6.70 26.83
N PRO A 204 -4.12 6.50 26.76
CA PRO A 204 -4.69 5.31 26.14
C PRO A 204 -4.40 5.28 24.63
N ILE A 205 -3.65 4.23 24.21
CA ILE A 205 -3.28 3.96 22.83
C ILE A 205 -3.96 2.68 22.37
N VAL A 206 -4.65 2.72 21.23
CA VAL A 206 -5.18 1.53 20.56
C VAL A 206 -4.45 1.24 19.26
N ILE A 207 -4.33 -0.05 18.97
CA ILE A 207 -3.64 -0.54 17.78
C ILE A 207 -4.65 -1.31 16.93
N LEU A 208 -4.70 -1.02 15.61
CA LEU A 208 -5.64 -1.61 14.66
C LEU A 208 -4.90 -2.25 13.49
N HIS A 209 -4.91 -3.58 13.43
CA HIS A 209 -4.29 -4.35 12.34
C HIS A 209 -5.07 -5.65 12.04
N SER A 210 -4.72 -6.31 10.93
CA SER A 210 -5.42 -7.51 10.42
C SER A 210 -5.38 -8.71 11.39
N ASN A 211 -4.32 -8.86 12.19
CA ASN A 211 -4.12 -9.99 13.10
C ASN A 211 -4.85 -9.87 14.44
N LEU A 212 -5.60 -8.78 14.69
CA LEU A 212 -6.43 -8.67 15.88
C LEU A 212 -7.64 -9.60 15.80
N THR A 213 -8.01 -10.18 16.96
CA THR A 213 -9.31 -10.87 17.05
C THR A 213 -10.46 -9.88 16.83
N ASP A 214 -11.57 -10.35 16.28
CA ASP A 214 -12.75 -9.48 16.00
C ASP A 214 -13.21 -8.72 17.26
N LYS A 215 -13.13 -9.35 18.44
CA LYS A 215 -13.49 -8.73 19.73
C LYS A 215 -12.55 -7.58 20.09
N LYS A 216 -11.22 -7.79 20.00
CA LYS A 216 -10.23 -6.75 20.29
C LYS A 216 -10.34 -5.59 19.31
N ARG A 217 -10.57 -5.88 18.03
CA ARG A 217 -10.79 -4.85 17.00
C ARG A 217 -12.03 -4.00 17.29
N ALA A 218 -13.15 -4.63 17.68
CA ALA A 218 -14.37 -3.92 18.03
C ALA A 218 -14.20 -3.07 19.30
N GLN A 219 -13.49 -3.57 20.32
CA GLN A 219 -13.16 -2.81 21.52
C GLN A 219 -12.31 -1.57 21.18
N ALA A 220 -11.21 -1.73 20.44
CA ALA A 220 -10.35 -0.63 20.02
C ALA A 220 -11.13 0.42 19.21
N TRP A 221 -12.04 -0.03 18.34
CA TRP A 221 -12.89 0.83 17.54
C TRP A 221 -13.85 1.66 18.41
N LEU A 222 -14.47 1.05 19.44
CA LEU A 222 -15.33 1.76 20.40
C LEU A 222 -14.54 2.70 21.31
N MET A 223 -13.35 2.31 21.76
CA MET A 223 -12.49 3.21 22.54
C MET A 223 -12.12 4.47 21.77
N ALA A 224 -11.85 4.34 20.48
CA ALA A 224 -11.60 5.48 19.60
C ALA A 224 -12.85 6.36 19.42
N LYS A 225 -14.01 5.73 19.11
CA LYS A 225 -15.30 6.42 18.93
C LYS A 225 -15.70 7.23 20.16
N ASN A 226 -15.50 6.67 21.36
CA ASN A 226 -15.91 7.29 22.61
C ASN A 226 -14.86 8.28 23.17
N GLY A 227 -13.77 8.54 22.44
CA GLY A 227 -12.72 9.48 22.86
C GLY A 227 -11.83 8.97 24.02
N ILE A 228 -11.99 7.70 24.45
CA ILE A 228 -11.16 7.07 25.47
C ILE A 228 -9.73 6.92 24.95
N ALA A 229 -9.56 6.30 23.78
CA ALA A 229 -8.26 6.23 23.15
C ALA A 229 -7.90 7.60 22.54
N LYS A 230 -6.74 8.13 22.94
CA LYS A 230 -6.24 9.42 22.44
C LYS A 230 -5.36 9.23 21.20
N ILE A 231 -4.68 8.09 21.10
CA ILE A 231 -3.79 7.79 19.96
C ILE A 231 -4.27 6.47 19.33
N ILE A 232 -4.55 6.53 18.05
CA ILE A 232 -4.96 5.38 17.26
C ILE A 232 -3.87 5.09 16.24
N ILE A 233 -3.18 3.96 16.38
CA ILE A 233 -2.16 3.52 15.43
C ILE A 233 -2.73 2.34 14.66
N GLY A 234 -2.66 2.39 13.34
CA GLY A 234 -3.19 1.28 12.58
C GLY A 234 -2.69 1.19 11.15
N THR A 235 -3.04 0.09 10.51
CA THR A 235 -2.77 -0.11 9.10
C THR A 235 -3.87 0.53 8.24
N ARG A 236 -3.80 0.37 6.94
CA ARG A 236 -4.72 0.94 5.95
C ARG A 236 -6.19 1.04 6.41
N SER A 237 -6.75 -0.01 7.00
CA SER A 237 -8.17 -0.03 7.41
C SER A 237 -8.50 0.89 8.57
N ALA A 238 -7.51 1.35 9.34
CA ALA A 238 -7.74 2.26 10.45
C ALA A 238 -8.25 3.65 10.01
N ILE A 239 -8.13 3.98 8.72
CA ILE A 239 -8.71 5.21 8.15
C ILE A 239 -10.23 5.32 8.37
N PHE A 240 -10.92 4.21 8.56
CA PHE A 240 -12.36 4.17 8.81
C PHE A 240 -12.74 4.12 10.30
N THR A 241 -11.78 4.28 11.20
CA THR A 241 -12.06 4.30 12.64
C THR A 241 -12.67 5.65 13.02
N PRO A 242 -13.84 5.70 13.66
CA PRO A 242 -14.40 6.96 14.13
C PRO A 242 -13.60 7.51 15.30
N LEU A 243 -13.39 8.81 15.29
CA LEU A 243 -12.79 9.54 16.39
C LEU A 243 -13.77 10.62 16.84
N LEU A 244 -13.86 10.83 18.14
CA LEU A 244 -14.78 11.81 18.72
C LEU A 244 -14.31 13.24 18.47
N ASN A 245 -12.99 13.48 18.63
CA ASN A 245 -12.37 14.78 18.50
C ASN A 245 -10.97 14.64 17.90
N ILE A 246 -10.91 14.41 16.58
CA ILE A 246 -9.63 14.27 15.89
C ILE A 246 -8.91 15.62 15.78
N GLY A 247 -7.58 15.61 15.94
CA GLY A 247 -6.74 16.80 15.78
C GLY A 247 -5.73 16.69 14.65
N ILE A 248 -5.36 15.47 14.24
CA ILE A 248 -4.37 15.22 13.18
C ILE A 248 -4.50 13.83 12.59
N ILE A 249 -4.18 13.70 11.31
CA ILE A 249 -3.98 12.41 10.64
C ILE A 249 -2.56 12.35 10.12
N ILE A 250 -1.82 11.31 10.51
CA ILE A 250 -0.43 11.10 10.09
C ILE A 250 -0.35 9.81 9.29
N LEU A 251 0.30 9.86 8.14
CA LEU A 251 0.68 8.67 7.36
C LEU A 251 2.19 8.58 7.30
N ASP A 252 2.75 7.57 7.93
CA ASP A 252 4.18 7.27 7.79
C ASP A 252 4.42 6.39 6.57
N GLU A 253 5.53 6.64 5.86
CA GLU A 253 5.87 5.99 4.58
C GLU A 253 4.72 6.05 3.55
N GLU A 254 4.20 7.26 3.28
CA GLU A 254 2.99 7.52 2.47
C GLU A 254 3.00 6.87 1.08
N HIS A 255 4.22 6.67 0.52
CA HIS A 255 4.46 6.05 -0.77
C HIS A 255 4.20 4.54 -0.78
N ASP A 256 4.02 3.91 0.41
CA ASP A 256 3.89 2.46 0.50
C ASP A 256 2.65 1.95 -0.24
N THR A 257 2.87 0.99 -1.15
CA THR A 257 1.79 0.39 -1.95
C THR A 257 0.75 -0.36 -1.13
N SER A 258 1.06 -0.73 0.14
CA SER A 258 0.10 -1.38 1.03
C SER A 258 -1.05 -0.48 1.47
N PHE A 259 -0.94 0.84 1.30
CA PHE A 259 -2.06 1.76 1.50
C PHE A 259 -3.16 1.64 0.44
N LYS A 260 -2.89 1.04 -0.73
CA LYS A 260 -3.92 0.67 -1.70
C LYS A 260 -4.41 -0.75 -1.46
N GLN A 261 -5.72 -0.92 -1.30
CA GLN A 261 -6.36 -2.24 -1.21
C GLN A 261 -6.33 -2.95 -2.55
N GLN A 262 -5.83 -4.20 -2.58
CA GLN A 262 -5.68 -4.97 -3.82
C GLN A 262 -6.85 -5.93 -4.11
N SER A 263 -7.75 -6.16 -3.15
CA SER A 263 -8.88 -7.08 -3.29
C SER A 263 -10.15 -6.51 -2.68
N GLY A 264 -11.31 -6.89 -3.20
CA GLY A 264 -12.59 -6.36 -2.74
C GLY A 264 -12.73 -4.87 -3.06
N PHE A 265 -13.09 -4.06 -2.09
CA PHE A 265 -13.17 -2.60 -2.21
C PHE A 265 -11.74 -2.00 -2.30
N ARG A 266 -11.35 -1.54 -3.49
CA ARG A 266 -9.97 -1.15 -3.85
C ARG A 266 -9.70 0.33 -3.62
N TYR A 267 -9.78 0.78 -2.39
CA TYR A 267 -9.50 2.17 -2.00
C TYR A 267 -8.01 2.42 -1.71
N SER A 268 -7.62 3.67 -1.76
CA SER A 268 -6.33 4.18 -1.27
C SER A 268 -6.55 4.86 0.07
N ALA A 269 -5.88 4.37 1.13
CA ALA A 269 -5.98 4.99 2.46
C ALA A 269 -5.28 6.35 2.52
N ARG A 270 -4.23 6.58 1.70
CA ARG A 270 -3.60 7.89 1.56
C ARG A 270 -4.60 8.92 1.04
N ASP A 271 -5.27 8.61 -0.06
CA ASP A 271 -6.20 9.55 -0.68
C ASP A 271 -7.44 9.76 0.21
N LEU A 272 -7.94 8.69 0.86
CA LEU A 272 -9.01 8.79 1.85
C LEU A 272 -8.60 9.61 3.08
N ALA A 273 -7.33 9.60 3.50
CA ALA A 273 -6.86 10.40 4.60
C ALA A 273 -6.94 11.91 4.28
N VAL A 274 -6.55 12.29 3.07
CA VAL A 274 -6.65 13.69 2.61
C VAL A 274 -8.12 14.14 2.55
N ILE A 275 -9.01 13.31 1.98
CA ILE A 275 -10.45 13.62 1.94
C ILE A 275 -11.05 13.65 3.34
N ARG A 276 -10.66 12.73 4.22
CA ARG A 276 -11.11 12.70 5.61
C ARG A 276 -10.67 13.96 6.36
N GLY A 277 -9.40 14.37 6.21
CA GLY A 277 -8.91 15.60 6.81
C GLY A 277 -9.66 16.83 6.34
N GLN A 278 -10.02 16.89 5.06
CA GLN A 278 -10.86 17.94 4.51
C GLN A 278 -12.28 17.95 5.11
N PHE A 279 -12.88 16.76 5.35
CA PHE A 279 -14.23 16.69 5.95
C PHE A 279 -14.26 16.98 7.44
N GLU A 280 -13.19 16.67 8.16
CA GLU A 280 -13.04 16.88 9.60
C GLU A 280 -12.27 18.17 9.94
N ASP A 281 -11.84 18.91 8.91
CA ASP A 281 -11.09 20.17 8.98
C ASP A 281 -9.84 20.09 9.87
N VAL A 282 -8.98 19.09 9.59
CA VAL A 282 -7.77 18.81 10.39
C VAL A 282 -6.54 18.67 9.51
N PRO A 283 -5.33 18.99 10.03
CA PRO A 283 -4.08 18.83 9.31
C PRO A 283 -3.75 17.35 9.03
N ILE A 284 -3.13 17.13 7.87
CA ILE A 284 -2.63 15.83 7.40
C ILE A 284 -1.13 15.90 7.23
N VAL A 285 -0.41 14.93 7.80
CA VAL A 285 1.04 14.80 7.62
C VAL A 285 1.35 13.52 6.86
N LEU A 286 1.88 13.68 5.65
CA LEU A 286 2.37 12.59 4.81
C LEU A 286 3.88 12.51 4.95
N GLY A 287 4.38 11.51 5.69
CA GLY A 287 5.81 11.37 5.92
C GLY A 287 6.46 10.35 5.00
N SER A 288 7.59 10.70 4.40
CA SER A 288 8.37 9.80 3.56
C SER A 288 9.83 10.26 3.42
N ALA A 289 10.73 9.30 3.19
CA ALA A 289 12.07 9.59 2.68
C ALA A 289 12.09 9.63 1.14
N THR A 290 11.14 8.96 0.54
CA THR A 290 11.01 8.76 -0.91
C THR A 290 9.56 8.92 -1.32
N PRO A 291 9.02 10.15 -1.31
CA PRO A 291 7.61 10.41 -1.60
C PRO A 291 7.16 9.86 -2.95
N SER A 292 5.88 9.50 -3.03
CA SER A 292 5.26 9.15 -4.30
C SER A 292 5.28 10.34 -5.27
N LEU A 293 5.36 10.06 -6.56
CA LEU A 293 5.33 11.11 -7.60
C LEU A 293 4.04 11.93 -7.54
N GLU A 294 2.93 11.33 -7.12
CA GLU A 294 1.66 12.02 -6.90
C GLU A 294 1.76 13.06 -5.77
N SER A 295 2.36 12.69 -4.63
CA SER A 295 2.56 13.61 -3.50
C SER A 295 3.55 14.73 -3.86
N PHE A 296 4.63 14.38 -4.55
CA PHE A 296 5.61 15.35 -5.02
C PHE A 296 5.02 16.33 -6.05
N TYR A 297 4.16 15.85 -6.94
CA TYR A 297 3.43 16.69 -7.89
C TYR A 297 2.44 17.63 -7.20
N ASN A 298 1.77 17.17 -6.12
CA ASN A 298 0.87 18.03 -5.35
C ASN A 298 1.61 19.16 -4.60
N VAL A 299 2.86 18.93 -4.16
CA VAL A 299 3.73 20.01 -3.66
C VAL A 299 4.03 21.03 -4.76
N LYS A 300 4.41 20.58 -5.96
CA LYS A 300 4.67 21.48 -7.11
C LYS A 300 3.43 22.29 -7.54
N ARG A 301 2.25 21.81 -7.20
CA ARG A 301 0.98 22.52 -7.44
C ARG A 301 0.49 23.32 -6.22
N GLU A 302 1.32 23.48 -5.22
CA GLU A 302 0.99 24.23 -3.97
C GLU A 302 -0.26 23.71 -3.25
N ARG A 303 -0.61 22.42 -3.51
CA ARG A 303 -1.70 21.74 -2.80
C ARG A 303 -1.24 21.13 -1.48
N TYR A 304 0.05 20.77 -1.41
CA TYR A 304 0.71 20.27 -0.21
C TYR A 304 1.86 21.18 0.13
N GLU A 305 2.01 21.47 1.42
CA GLU A 305 3.16 22.20 1.94
C GLU A 305 4.32 21.26 2.20
N LEU A 306 5.51 21.63 1.73
CA LEU A 306 6.72 20.80 1.85
C LEU A 306 7.49 21.19 3.12
N LEU A 307 7.68 20.20 4.01
CA LEU A 307 8.52 20.30 5.20
C LEU A 307 9.75 19.40 5.03
N LEU A 308 10.96 19.98 5.11
CA LEU A 308 12.21 19.28 4.83
C LEU A 308 12.95 18.91 6.10
N LEU A 309 13.42 17.65 6.17
CA LEU A 309 14.37 17.17 7.18
C LEU A 309 15.63 16.63 6.46
N PRO A 310 16.57 17.50 6.08
CA PRO A 310 17.65 17.17 5.16
C PRO A 310 18.79 16.38 5.82
N SER A 311 18.88 16.34 7.15
CA SER A 311 19.99 15.72 7.89
C SER A 311 19.54 14.53 8.73
N ARG A 312 20.43 13.55 8.93
CA ARG A 312 20.25 12.49 9.92
C ARG A 312 20.42 13.06 11.33
N VAL A 313 19.77 12.41 12.30
CA VAL A 313 19.98 12.73 13.71
C VAL A 313 21.27 12.06 14.18
N GLY A 314 22.13 12.82 14.89
CA GLY A 314 23.44 12.36 15.36
C GLY A 314 24.55 12.44 14.31
N SER A 315 25.65 11.73 14.53
CA SER A 315 26.87 11.74 13.68
C SER A 315 26.81 10.75 12.50
N ALA A 316 25.66 10.08 12.28
CA ALA A 316 25.55 9.05 11.27
C ALA A 316 25.64 9.63 9.83
N SER A 317 26.67 9.25 9.06
CA SER A 317 26.84 9.62 7.67
C SER A 317 25.95 8.80 6.73
N LEU A 318 25.70 9.30 5.53
CA LEU A 318 25.08 8.51 4.47
C LEU A 318 26.03 7.36 4.07
N PRO A 319 25.50 6.17 3.76
CA PRO A 319 26.32 5.05 3.34
C PRO A 319 26.94 5.33 1.96
N CYS A 320 28.14 4.80 1.73
CA CYS A 320 28.74 4.77 0.40
C CYS A 320 28.00 3.76 -0.47
N MET A 321 27.54 4.16 -1.64
CA MET A 321 26.83 3.29 -2.59
C MET A 321 27.73 2.99 -3.79
N THR A 322 28.00 1.71 -4.05
CA THR A 322 28.86 1.22 -5.13
C THR A 322 28.09 0.31 -6.06
N ILE A 323 28.15 0.60 -7.37
CA ILE A 323 27.61 -0.29 -8.39
C ILE A 323 28.63 -1.37 -8.70
N MET A 324 28.19 -2.63 -8.70
CA MET A 324 29.00 -3.79 -9.08
C MET A 324 28.52 -4.33 -10.42
N ASP A 325 29.41 -4.33 -11.41
CA ASP A 325 29.15 -4.88 -12.73
C ASP A 325 29.19 -6.40 -12.70
N LEU A 326 28.09 -7.04 -13.08
CA LEU A 326 27.95 -8.50 -13.11
C LEU A 326 28.28 -9.13 -14.47
N ARG A 327 28.52 -8.32 -15.50
CA ARG A 327 28.80 -8.85 -16.85
C ARG A 327 30.07 -9.67 -16.86
N GLN A 328 29.99 -10.86 -17.47
CA GLN A 328 31.12 -11.80 -17.63
C GLN A 328 31.78 -12.27 -16.31
N LYS A 329 31.11 -12.10 -15.16
CA LYS A 329 31.60 -12.58 -13.86
C LYS A 329 30.99 -13.94 -13.52
N GLN A 330 31.77 -14.79 -12.87
CA GLN A 330 31.21 -16.00 -12.26
C GLN A 330 30.31 -15.60 -11.08
N LEU A 331 29.13 -16.19 -11.02
CA LEU A 331 28.16 -15.89 -9.98
C LEU A 331 27.82 -17.14 -9.16
N MET A 332 27.92 -17.00 -7.85
CA MET A 332 27.46 -18.04 -6.92
C MET A 332 26.08 -17.64 -6.39
N ALA A 333 25.03 -18.29 -6.86
CA ALA A 333 23.64 -17.93 -6.55
C ALA A 333 23.39 -16.40 -6.74
N GLY A 334 23.82 -15.85 -7.89
CA GLY A 334 23.69 -14.46 -8.25
C GLY A 334 24.58 -13.47 -7.50
N MET A 335 25.49 -13.94 -6.66
CA MET A 335 26.48 -13.12 -5.98
C MET A 335 27.82 -13.21 -6.69
N SER A 336 28.46 -12.08 -6.94
CA SER A 336 29.82 -12.00 -7.45
C SER A 336 30.85 -12.33 -6.36
N ASP A 337 32.06 -12.72 -6.75
CA ASP A 337 33.15 -13.02 -5.80
C ASP A 337 33.51 -11.79 -4.97
N GLU A 338 33.48 -10.58 -5.56
CA GLU A 338 33.73 -9.34 -4.82
C GLU A 338 32.68 -9.10 -3.72
N LEU A 339 31.39 -9.45 -3.97
CA LEU A 339 30.37 -9.37 -2.93
C LEU A 339 30.63 -10.42 -1.84
N LEU A 340 31.04 -11.64 -2.19
CA LEU A 340 31.33 -12.69 -1.20
C LEU A 340 32.51 -12.30 -0.31
N ILE A 341 33.57 -11.70 -0.88
CA ILE A 341 34.70 -11.16 -0.13
C ILE A 341 34.27 -10.02 0.80
N ALA A 342 33.42 -9.11 0.31
CA ALA A 342 32.90 -8.02 1.14
C ALA A 342 32.06 -8.55 2.30
N ILE A 343 31.20 -9.57 2.07
CA ILE A 343 30.44 -10.21 3.15
C ILE A 343 31.40 -10.75 4.21
N GLU A 344 32.43 -11.50 3.81
CA GLU A 344 33.43 -12.10 4.71
C GLU A 344 34.13 -11.02 5.56
N ASN A 345 34.57 -9.93 4.93
CA ASN A 345 35.23 -8.82 5.61
C ASN A 345 34.32 -8.15 6.66
N HIS A 346 33.03 -7.93 6.33
CA HIS A 346 32.11 -7.30 7.26
C HIS A 346 31.75 -8.19 8.44
N ILE A 347 31.51 -9.49 8.23
CA ILE A 347 31.15 -10.43 9.32
C ILE A 347 32.35 -10.72 10.22
N SER A 348 33.58 -10.83 9.66
CA SER A 348 34.83 -10.99 10.42
C SER A 348 35.10 -9.78 11.34
N ASN A 349 34.68 -8.58 10.93
CA ASN A 349 34.77 -7.36 11.72
C ASN A 349 33.55 -7.16 12.66
N ASN A 350 32.83 -8.23 13.01
CA ASN A 350 31.64 -8.19 13.88
C ASN A 350 30.52 -7.23 13.37
N GLY A 351 30.43 -7.05 12.05
CA GLY A 351 29.32 -6.36 11.38
C GLY A 351 28.20 -7.33 11.02
N GLN A 352 27.02 -6.79 10.75
CA GLN A 352 25.91 -7.54 10.14
C GLN A 352 25.76 -7.15 8.68
N VAL A 353 25.40 -8.13 7.85
CA VAL A 353 25.21 -7.97 6.42
C VAL A 353 23.76 -8.25 6.05
N LEU A 354 23.16 -7.38 5.24
CA LEU A 354 21.83 -7.59 4.66
C LEU A 354 21.95 -7.86 3.16
N LEU A 355 21.54 -9.04 2.75
CA LEU A 355 21.35 -9.39 1.35
C LEU A 355 19.90 -9.18 0.97
N PHE A 356 19.66 -8.18 0.17
CA PHE A 356 18.33 -7.77 -0.24
C PHE A 356 18.01 -8.32 -1.64
N LEU A 357 16.88 -9.04 -1.75
CA LEU A 357 16.32 -9.47 -3.02
C LEU A 357 14.97 -8.80 -3.26
N ASN A 358 14.83 -8.19 -4.43
CA ASN A 358 13.55 -7.59 -4.80
C ASN A 358 12.61 -8.64 -5.41
N ARG A 359 12.10 -9.56 -4.59
CA ARG A 359 11.19 -10.63 -5.02
C ARG A 359 9.72 -10.18 -4.92
N ARG A 360 9.25 -9.29 -5.80
CA ARG A 360 7.81 -9.11 -6.00
C ARG A 360 7.47 -9.09 -7.47
N GLY A 361 6.79 -10.18 -7.91
CA GLY A 361 5.80 -10.17 -8.97
C GLY A 361 6.19 -9.68 -10.36
N TYR A 362 7.47 -9.49 -10.62
CA TYR A 362 7.92 -9.19 -11.98
C TYR A 362 7.89 -10.49 -12.78
N ALA A 363 7.26 -10.41 -13.93
CA ALA A 363 7.28 -11.49 -14.88
C ALA A 363 8.76 -11.73 -15.27
N PRO A 364 9.28 -12.95 -15.17
CA PRO A 364 10.69 -13.23 -15.40
C PRO A 364 11.08 -12.78 -16.80
N THR A 365 12.16 -12.01 -16.88
CA THR A 365 12.73 -11.53 -18.14
C THR A 365 13.96 -12.34 -18.46
N LEU A 366 14.11 -12.77 -19.70
CA LEU A 366 15.29 -13.47 -20.15
C LEU A 366 16.38 -12.45 -20.51
N MET A 367 17.54 -12.57 -19.86
CA MET A 367 18.68 -11.68 -20.02
C MET A 367 19.94 -12.45 -20.38
N CYS A 368 20.80 -11.85 -21.18
CA CYS A 368 22.14 -12.39 -21.46
C CYS A 368 23.07 -12.09 -20.30
N HIS A 369 23.70 -13.13 -19.75
CA HIS A 369 24.69 -12.97 -18.68
C HIS A 369 25.96 -12.24 -19.17
N GLY A 370 26.36 -12.46 -20.43
CA GLY A 370 27.60 -11.88 -20.98
C GLY A 370 27.56 -10.37 -21.22
N CYS A 371 26.41 -9.81 -21.66
CA CYS A 371 26.32 -8.40 -22.05
C CYS A 371 25.11 -7.65 -21.45
N GLY A 372 24.27 -8.33 -20.67
CA GLY A 372 23.07 -7.73 -20.12
C GLY A 372 21.90 -7.53 -21.13
N TRP A 373 22.06 -7.99 -22.37
CA TRP A 373 21.02 -7.83 -23.39
C TRP A 373 19.72 -8.52 -22.99
N ILE A 374 18.61 -7.81 -23.22
CA ILE A 374 17.25 -8.27 -22.94
C ILE A 374 16.44 -8.31 -24.22
N MET A 375 15.63 -9.37 -24.40
CA MET A 375 14.84 -9.52 -25.60
C MET A 375 13.63 -8.58 -25.63
N HIS A 376 13.57 -7.75 -26.68
CA HIS A 376 12.45 -6.85 -26.97
C HIS A 376 11.47 -7.45 -28.00
N CYS A 377 10.25 -6.92 -27.98
CA CYS A 377 9.24 -7.27 -28.96
C CYS A 377 9.55 -6.58 -30.30
N ASN A 378 9.42 -7.31 -31.41
CA ASN A 378 9.66 -6.73 -32.75
C ASN A 378 8.50 -5.86 -33.24
N ARG A 379 7.36 -5.83 -32.56
CA ARG A 379 6.15 -5.06 -32.95
C ARG A 379 5.93 -3.83 -32.07
N CYS A 380 6.59 -3.78 -30.93
CA CYS A 380 6.52 -2.66 -29.99
C CYS A 380 7.78 -2.68 -29.11
N ASP A 381 8.16 -1.57 -28.51
CA ASP A 381 9.37 -1.45 -27.70
C ASP A 381 9.27 -2.15 -26.32
N ALA A 382 8.20 -2.89 -26.09
CA ALA A 382 7.99 -3.65 -24.86
C ALA A 382 8.95 -4.83 -24.76
N ARG A 383 9.43 -5.11 -23.57
CA ARG A 383 10.24 -6.30 -23.27
C ARG A 383 9.39 -7.55 -23.30
N LEU A 384 10.01 -8.69 -23.64
CA LEU A 384 9.34 -9.97 -23.66
C LEU A 384 9.47 -10.62 -22.27
N THR A 385 8.37 -11.20 -21.82
CA THR A 385 8.29 -11.95 -20.57
C THR A 385 8.52 -13.43 -20.84
N PHE A 386 9.36 -14.05 -20.04
CA PHE A 386 9.59 -15.49 -20.08
C PHE A 386 8.47 -16.25 -19.36
N HIS A 387 7.91 -17.26 -20.03
CA HIS A 387 6.93 -18.18 -19.47
C HIS A 387 7.49 -19.60 -19.42
N TYR A 388 7.42 -20.24 -18.25
CA TYR A 388 7.90 -21.61 -18.04
C TYR A 388 7.01 -22.66 -18.68
N GLN A 389 5.70 -22.37 -18.82
CA GLN A 389 4.74 -23.31 -19.44
C GLN A 389 3.72 -22.53 -20.29
N PRO A 390 3.77 -22.68 -21.64
CA PRO A 390 4.88 -23.27 -22.41
C PRO A 390 6.14 -22.40 -22.35
N GLN A 391 7.32 -22.99 -22.53
CA GLN A 391 8.59 -22.28 -22.55
C GLN A 391 8.66 -21.34 -23.77
N ARG A 392 8.22 -20.09 -23.58
CA ARG A 392 8.18 -19.06 -24.61
C ARG A 392 8.31 -17.67 -24.02
N LEU A 393 8.71 -16.76 -24.88
CA LEU A 393 8.73 -15.32 -24.57
C LEU A 393 7.47 -14.67 -25.11
N TYR A 394 6.73 -13.94 -24.28
CA TYR A 394 5.49 -13.25 -24.63
C TYR A 394 5.61 -11.74 -24.45
N CYS A 395 5.07 -11.03 -25.42
CA CYS A 395 4.82 -9.59 -25.27
C CYS A 395 3.42 -9.37 -24.70
N HIS A 396 3.33 -8.88 -23.47
CA HIS A 396 2.04 -8.58 -22.83
C HIS A 396 1.40 -7.29 -23.32
N HIS A 397 2.11 -6.52 -24.17
CA HIS A 397 1.56 -5.31 -24.79
C HIS A 397 0.78 -5.62 -26.07
N CYS A 398 1.34 -6.44 -26.99
CA CYS A 398 0.72 -6.73 -28.29
C CYS A 398 0.36 -8.21 -28.49
N GLY A 399 0.58 -9.08 -27.52
CA GLY A 399 0.27 -10.52 -27.59
C GLY A 399 1.22 -11.36 -28.46
N SER A 400 2.26 -10.78 -29.06
CA SER A 400 3.22 -11.54 -29.85
C SER A 400 4.03 -12.50 -28.97
N ASN A 401 4.42 -13.64 -29.51
CA ASN A 401 5.28 -14.59 -28.80
C ASN A 401 6.48 -15.00 -29.66
N LYS A 402 7.57 -15.42 -29.02
CA LYS A 402 8.80 -15.90 -29.64
C LYS A 402 9.30 -17.16 -28.94
N LYS A 403 10.06 -17.96 -29.68
CA LYS A 403 10.87 -19.04 -29.10
C LYS A 403 12.03 -18.43 -28.32
N ILE A 404 12.49 -19.13 -27.30
CA ILE A 404 13.67 -18.76 -26.54
C ILE A 404 14.89 -18.98 -27.46
N PRO A 405 15.76 -17.99 -27.65
CA PRO A 405 16.98 -18.17 -28.39
C PRO A 405 17.95 -19.04 -27.59
N THR A 406 18.76 -19.82 -28.26
CA THR A 406 19.80 -20.67 -27.63
C THR A 406 21.06 -19.88 -27.32
N VAL A 407 21.27 -18.73 -27.97
CA VAL A 407 22.40 -17.82 -27.79
C VAL A 407 21.92 -16.38 -27.80
N CYS A 408 22.68 -15.50 -27.17
CA CYS A 408 22.40 -14.07 -27.22
C CYS A 408 22.48 -13.54 -28.63
N ILE A 409 21.47 -12.80 -29.06
CA ILE A 409 21.42 -12.23 -30.43
C ILE A 409 22.50 -11.13 -30.58
N GLN A 410 22.85 -10.43 -29.48
CA GLN A 410 23.77 -9.30 -29.51
C GLN A 410 25.25 -9.74 -29.44
N CYS A 411 25.64 -10.55 -28.43
CA CYS A 411 27.04 -10.92 -28.20
C CYS A 411 27.36 -12.40 -28.44
N LYS A 412 26.38 -13.22 -28.87
CA LYS A 412 26.51 -14.67 -29.13
C LYS A 412 26.85 -15.54 -27.91
N HIS A 413 26.86 -14.97 -26.72
CA HIS A 413 27.05 -15.73 -25.48
C HIS A 413 25.94 -16.76 -25.28
N GLN A 414 26.32 -17.96 -24.82
CA GLN A 414 25.36 -19.09 -24.71
C GLN A 414 24.50 -19.03 -23.44
N GLU A 415 24.95 -18.31 -22.41
CA GLU A 415 24.26 -18.28 -21.14
C GLU A 415 23.20 -17.15 -21.11
N LEU A 416 21.95 -17.58 -21.22
CA LEU A 416 20.77 -16.73 -21.02
C LEU A 416 20.15 -17.08 -19.69
N ILE A 417 20.11 -16.12 -18.79
CA ILE A 417 19.57 -16.28 -17.42
C ILE A 417 18.17 -15.69 -17.31
N ASP A 418 17.31 -16.35 -16.55
CA ASP A 418 16.09 -15.76 -16.06
C ASP A 418 16.39 -14.91 -14.82
N VAL A 419 16.05 -13.65 -14.89
CA VAL A 419 16.25 -12.74 -13.77
C VAL A 419 15.20 -13.03 -12.70
N GLY A 420 15.63 -13.59 -11.56
CA GLY A 420 14.75 -13.92 -10.43
C GLY A 420 15.28 -14.98 -9.47
N LEU A 421 16.25 -14.61 -8.64
CA LEU A 421 16.82 -15.51 -7.61
C LEU A 421 15.85 -15.77 -6.44
N GLY A 422 15.86 -17.02 -5.94
CA GLY A 422 15.10 -17.42 -4.76
C GLY A 422 15.87 -17.19 -3.44
N THR A 423 15.21 -16.62 -2.42
CA THR A 423 15.79 -16.45 -1.07
C THR A 423 16.26 -17.77 -0.45
N GLU A 424 15.63 -18.89 -0.80
CA GLU A 424 15.99 -20.23 -0.32
C GLU A 424 17.31 -20.72 -0.90
N GLN A 425 17.50 -20.52 -2.20
CA GLN A 425 18.75 -20.90 -2.87
C GLN A 425 19.92 -20.08 -2.33
N LEU A 426 19.72 -18.78 -2.13
CA LEU A 426 20.69 -17.90 -1.52
C LEU A 426 21.07 -18.35 -0.09
N GLU A 427 20.08 -18.68 0.73
CA GLU A 427 20.27 -19.20 2.09
C GLU A 427 21.11 -20.50 2.06
N THR A 428 20.79 -21.43 1.17
CA THR A 428 21.50 -22.72 1.05
C THR A 428 22.97 -22.54 0.70
N VAL A 429 23.27 -21.67 -0.26
CA VAL A 429 24.64 -21.39 -0.71
C VAL A 429 25.45 -20.70 0.39
N LEU A 430 24.86 -19.71 1.05
CA LEU A 430 25.54 -18.98 2.13
C LEU A 430 25.82 -19.85 3.35
N ARG A 431 24.92 -20.79 3.72
CA ARG A 431 25.16 -21.74 4.81
C ARG A 431 26.35 -22.68 4.51
N LYS A 432 26.56 -23.05 3.25
CA LYS A 432 27.73 -23.83 2.83
C LYS A 432 29.02 -23.02 2.85
N ARG A 433 28.95 -21.72 2.46
CA ARG A 433 30.14 -20.85 2.35
C ARG A 433 30.58 -20.28 3.71
N PHE A 434 29.61 -20.00 4.60
CA PHE A 434 29.81 -19.39 5.91
C PHE A 434 29.19 -20.22 7.03
N PRO A 435 29.69 -21.47 7.29
CA PRO A 435 29.05 -22.40 8.23
C PRO A 435 29.08 -21.92 9.67
N ASP A 436 30.09 -21.13 10.06
CA ASP A 436 30.27 -20.66 11.43
C ASP A 436 29.44 -19.43 11.78
N TYR A 437 28.74 -18.84 10.81
CA TYR A 437 27.98 -17.62 10.98
C TYR A 437 26.48 -17.86 10.97
N GLY A 438 25.76 -17.21 11.88
CA GLY A 438 24.31 -17.26 11.92
C GLY A 438 23.67 -16.58 10.72
N ILE A 439 22.80 -17.31 9.99
CA ILE A 439 22.05 -16.80 8.84
C ILE A 439 20.56 -16.81 9.13
N VAL A 440 19.90 -15.67 8.91
CA VAL A 440 18.46 -15.52 9.12
C VAL A 440 17.78 -15.04 7.85
N ARG A 441 16.80 -15.80 7.36
CA ARG A 441 15.95 -15.43 6.23
C ARG A 441 14.61 -14.85 6.70
N ILE A 442 14.27 -13.65 6.19
CA ILE A 442 13.00 -12.95 6.45
C ILE A 442 12.29 -12.66 5.13
N ASP A 443 11.36 -13.51 4.78
CA ASP A 443 10.45 -13.35 3.67
C ASP A 443 9.02 -13.76 4.06
N ARG A 444 8.07 -13.63 3.16
CA ARG A 444 6.68 -13.95 3.42
C ARG A 444 6.45 -15.41 3.78
N ASP A 445 7.21 -16.33 3.20
CA ASP A 445 7.03 -17.75 3.41
C ASP A 445 7.64 -18.18 4.75
N SER A 446 8.81 -17.67 5.06
CA SER A 446 9.54 -17.96 6.30
C SER A 446 8.93 -17.31 7.56
N THR A 447 7.96 -16.39 7.39
CA THR A 447 7.33 -15.65 8.51
C THR A 447 5.84 -15.95 8.67
N ARG A 448 5.30 -17.01 8.04
CA ARG A 448 3.87 -17.39 8.14
C ARG A 448 3.46 -17.92 9.50
N ALA A 449 4.34 -18.60 10.20
CA ALA A 449 4.05 -19.17 11.52
C ALA A 449 3.91 -18.06 12.58
N LYS A 450 3.00 -18.26 13.52
CA LYS A 450 2.78 -17.33 14.63
C LYS A 450 4.07 -17.18 15.44
N ASN A 451 4.48 -15.95 15.71
CA ASN A 451 5.71 -15.56 16.42
C ASN A 451 7.04 -15.74 15.66
N SER A 452 7.08 -16.39 14.49
CA SER A 452 8.33 -16.62 13.76
C SER A 452 9.09 -15.33 13.40
N MET A 453 8.35 -14.25 13.09
CA MET A 453 8.96 -12.93 12.83
C MET A 453 9.65 -12.36 14.08
N LYS A 454 9.04 -12.52 15.27
CA LYS A 454 9.62 -12.05 16.53
C LYS A 454 10.89 -12.83 16.86
N GLU A 455 10.84 -14.15 16.79
CA GLU A 455 12.00 -15.03 17.05
C GLU A 455 13.18 -14.69 16.15
N LYS A 456 12.93 -14.48 14.85
CA LYS A 456 13.98 -14.07 13.88
C LYS A 456 14.57 -12.70 14.19
N LEU A 457 13.74 -11.74 14.56
CA LEU A 457 14.22 -10.41 14.98
C LEU A 457 15.04 -10.50 16.25
N ASP A 458 14.65 -11.32 17.24
CA ASP A 458 15.41 -11.53 18.47
C ASP A 458 16.81 -12.13 18.18
N LEU A 459 16.93 -13.05 17.20
CA LEU A 459 18.23 -13.56 16.76
C LEU A 459 19.13 -12.46 16.19
N ILE A 460 18.53 -11.53 15.41
CA ILE A 460 19.28 -10.42 14.80
C ILE A 460 19.75 -9.42 15.87
N TYR A 461 18.84 -8.99 16.76
CA TYR A 461 19.18 -8.01 17.79
C TYR A 461 20.18 -8.54 18.83
N ASN A 462 20.11 -9.82 19.15
CA ASN A 462 21.04 -10.50 20.04
C ASN A 462 22.37 -10.90 19.37
N ARG A 463 22.63 -10.45 18.14
CA ARG A 463 23.84 -10.75 17.34
C ARG A 463 24.09 -12.25 17.09
N LYS A 464 23.08 -13.10 17.21
CA LYS A 464 23.15 -14.52 16.85
C LYS A 464 23.07 -14.74 15.32
N ALA A 465 22.75 -13.70 14.57
CA ALA A 465 22.72 -13.70 13.11
C ALA A 465 23.65 -12.62 12.56
N SER A 466 24.62 -13.01 11.75
CA SER A 466 25.56 -12.12 11.05
C SER A 466 25.09 -11.80 9.64
N ILE A 467 24.41 -12.73 8.97
CA ILE A 467 23.93 -12.58 7.61
C ILE A 467 22.39 -12.62 7.61
N LEU A 468 21.79 -11.57 7.08
CA LEU A 468 20.36 -11.40 6.93
C LEU A 468 20.01 -11.52 5.45
N ILE A 469 19.08 -12.39 5.12
CA ILE A 469 18.52 -12.51 3.77
C ILE A 469 17.10 -12.00 3.81
N GLY A 470 16.77 -11.03 2.97
CA GLY A 470 15.43 -10.48 3.04
C GLY A 470 14.91 -9.86 1.77
N THR A 471 13.58 -9.69 1.77
CA THR A 471 12.84 -8.97 0.74
C THR A 471 12.32 -7.64 1.31
N GLN A 472 11.35 -7.02 0.67
CA GLN A 472 10.76 -5.76 1.11
C GLN A 472 10.31 -5.73 2.59
N MET A 473 10.11 -6.90 3.23
CA MET A 473 9.74 -6.96 4.66
C MET A 473 10.84 -6.46 5.58
N ILE A 474 12.11 -6.71 5.25
CA ILE A 474 13.25 -6.27 6.08
C ILE A 474 13.68 -4.83 5.75
N ALA A 475 13.36 -4.36 4.55
CA ALA A 475 13.67 -3.00 4.12
C ALA A 475 12.92 -1.92 4.89
N LYS A 476 11.80 -2.27 5.56
CA LYS A 476 10.87 -1.32 6.17
C LYS A 476 10.68 -1.60 7.67
N GLY A 477 10.52 -0.55 8.46
CA GLY A 477 10.06 -0.61 9.86
C GLY A 477 11.06 -1.13 10.91
N HIS A 478 12.23 -1.64 10.52
CA HIS A 478 13.22 -2.19 11.45
C HIS A 478 14.49 -1.34 11.52
N HIS A 479 15.07 -1.26 12.70
CA HIS A 479 16.37 -0.61 12.92
C HIS A 479 17.39 -1.68 13.33
N PHE A 480 18.44 -1.83 12.52
CA PHE A 480 19.53 -2.78 12.77
C PHE A 480 20.82 -1.99 13.05
N PRO A 481 21.19 -1.79 14.33
CA PRO A 481 22.32 -0.90 14.67
C PRO A 481 23.68 -1.43 14.24
N HIS A 482 23.81 -2.74 14.02
CA HIS A 482 25.07 -3.39 13.65
C HIS A 482 25.19 -3.69 12.15
N LEU A 483 24.24 -3.20 11.34
CA LEU A 483 24.22 -3.41 9.90
C LEU A 483 25.26 -2.49 9.22
N THR A 484 26.35 -3.08 8.76
CA THR A 484 27.48 -2.38 8.13
C THR A 484 27.49 -2.54 6.61
N LEU A 485 26.98 -3.67 6.08
CA LEU A 485 26.85 -3.89 4.64
C LEU A 485 25.40 -4.18 4.26
N VAL A 486 24.96 -3.53 3.18
CA VAL A 486 23.70 -3.85 2.49
C VAL A 486 24.02 -4.18 1.04
N ALA A 487 23.68 -5.38 0.58
CA ALA A 487 23.85 -5.76 -0.80
C ALA A 487 22.49 -5.97 -1.47
N ILE A 488 22.26 -5.26 -2.57
CA ILE A 488 21.13 -5.46 -3.46
C ILE A 488 21.60 -6.45 -4.53
N VAL A 489 21.20 -7.71 -4.38
CA VAL A 489 21.73 -8.83 -5.16
C VAL A 489 21.21 -8.82 -6.60
N ASP A 490 19.99 -8.31 -6.82
CA ASP A 490 19.36 -8.21 -8.13
C ASP A 490 18.65 -6.85 -8.27
N ALA A 491 19.36 -5.88 -8.85
CA ALA A 491 18.77 -4.58 -9.19
C ALA A 491 18.03 -4.63 -10.54
N ASP A 492 18.43 -5.55 -11.43
CA ASP A 492 17.92 -5.63 -12.80
C ASP A 492 16.45 -5.97 -12.88
N SER A 493 15.94 -6.83 -12.01
CA SER A 493 14.52 -7.17 -11.93
C SER A 493 13.62 -5.95 -11.70
N SER A 494 14.12 -4.93 -11.04
CA SER A 494 13.40 -3.67 -10.80
C SER A 494 13.48 -2.71 -11.97
N LEU A 495 14.66 -2.61 -12.62
CA LEU A 495 14.91 -1.74 -13.76
C LEU A 495 14.04 -2.12 -14.97
N TYR A 496 13.76 -3.42 -15.11
CA TYR A 496 13.20 -3.97 -16.34
C TYR A 496 11.73 -4.39 -16.28
N SER A 497 11.00 -3.93 -15.29
CA SER A 497 9.55 -4.11 -15.26
C SER A 497 8.84 -3.30 -16.34
N ILE A 498 7.80 -3.88 -16.93
CA ILE A 498 6.90 -3.21 -17.88
C ILE A 498 5.89 -2.27 -17.21
N ASP A 499 5.86 -2.23 -15.87
CA ASP A 499 5.01 -1.29 -15.12
C ASP A 499 5.62 0.11 -15.15
N PHE A 500 4.85 1.10 -15.60
CA PHE A 500 5.30 2.49 -15.65
C PHE A 500 5.74 3.06 -14.29
N ARG A 501 5.34 2.43 -13.18
CA ARG A 501 5.77 2.78 -11.81
C ARG A 501 7.06 2.09 -11.38
N ALA A 502 7.63 1.23 -12.22
CA ALA A 502 8.77 0.41 -11.84
C ALA A 502 10.01 1.22 -11.47
N ALA A 503 10.36 2.23 -12.28
CA ALA A 503 11.48 3.12 -12.00
C ALA A 503 11.30 3.89 -10.67
N GLU A 504 10.10 4.42 -10.41
CA GLU A 504 9.75 5.06 -9.14
C GLU A 504 9.94 4.11 -7.95
N ARG A 505 9.37 2.90 -8.04
CA ARG A 505 9.48 1.88 -6.98
C ARG A 505 10.91 1.40 -6.76
N MET A 506 11.69 1.30 -7.84
CA MET A 506 13.12 0.98 -7.76
C MET A 506 13.86 2.06 -6.97
N GLY A 507 13.72 3.33 -7.35
CA GLY A 507 14.36 4.43 -6.66
C GLY A 507 13.98 4.50 -5.19
N GLN A 508 12.69 4.35 -4.87
CA GLN A 508 12.19 4.28 -3.48
C GLN A 508 12.85 3.14 -2.71
N LEU A 509 12.91 1.96 -3.30
CA LEU A 509 13.45 0.77 -2.67
C LEU A 509 14.95 0.89 -2.42
N LEU A 510 15.73 1.30 -3.43
CA LEU A 510 17.18 1.47 -3.33
C LEU A 510 17.54 2.43 -2.21
N ILE A 511 16.91 3.59 -2.16
CA ILE A 511 17.18 4.60 -1.12
C ILE A 511 16.74 4.12 0.26
N GLN A 512 15.62 3.41 0.38
CA GLN A 512 15.16 2.87 1.67
C GLN A 512 16.07 1.78 2.21
N VAL A 513 16.50 0.86 1.34
CA VAL A 513 17.39 -0.26 1.71
C VAL A 513 18.78 0.28 2.02
N ALA A 514 19.33 1.18 1.19
CA ALA A 514 20.58 1.87 1.44
C ALA A 514 20.55 2.62 2.79
N GLY A 515 19.45 3.29 3.09
CA GLY A 515 19.27 3.99 4.37
C GLY A 515 19.28 3.09 5.61
N ARG A 516 19.36 1.75 5.48
CA ARG A 516 19.50 0.83 6.62
C ARG A 516 20.95 0.68 7.08
N ALA A 517 21.93 0.85 6.18
CA ALA A 517 23.34 0.78 6.52
C ALA A 517 23.81 2.04 7.27
N GLY A 518 24.79 1.89 8.17
CA GLY A 518 25.49 3.01 8.81
C GLY A 518 24.61 3.89 9.68
N ARG A 519 23.75 3.32 10.52
CA ARG A 519 22.88 4.07 11.47
C ARG A 519 23.51 4.29 12.86
N ALA A 520 24.63 3.64 13.11
CA ALA A 520 25.42 3.82 14.32
C ALA A 520 26.74 4.53 13.96
N GLU A 521 27.74 4.46 14.84
CA GLU A 521 29.05 5.09 14.66
C GLU A 521 29.88 4.51 13.50
N ARG A 522 29.52 3.30 13.01
CA ARG A 522 30.24 2.65 11.91
C ARG A 522 29.70 3.11 10.55
N LYS A 523 30.60 3.44 9.63
CA LYS A 523 30.24 3.73 8.24
C LYS A 523 29.56 2.53 7.61
N GLY A 524 28.47 2.76 6.89
CA GLY A 524 27.76 1.72 6.15
C GLY A 524 28.16 1.71 4.68
N GLU A 525 28.17 0.52 4.10
CA GLU A 525 28.41 0.31 2.67
C GLU A 525 27.17 -0.31 2.02
N VAL A 526 26.93 0.07 0.76
CA VAL A 526 25.82 -0.47 -0.04
C VAL A 526 26.36 -0.91 -1.38
N PHE A 527 26.23 -2.18 -1.69
CA PHE A 527 26.57 -2.74 -2.99
C PHE A 527 25.32 -3.02 -3.81
N ILE A 528 25.32 -2.58 -5.05
CA ILE A 528 24.22 -2.74 -6.01
C ILE A 528 24.73 -3.57 -7.17
N GLN A 529 24.38 -4.84 -7.22
CA GLN A 529 24.74 -5.74 -8.31
C GLN A 529 23.79 -5.56 -9.50
N THR A 530 24.33 -5.36 -10.69
CA THR A 530 23.56 -5.16 -11.92
C THR A 530 24.40 -5.55 -13.16
N HIS A 531 23.72 -6.05 -14.21
CA HIS A 531 24.30 -6.21 -15.55
C HIS A 531 24.25 -4.91 -16.37
N HIS A 532 23.71 -3.83 -15.79
CA HIS A 532 23.57 -2.51 -16.44
C HIS A 532 24.18 -1.40 -15.58
N PRO A 533 25.51 -1.43 -15.32
CA PRO A 533 26.17 -0.47 -14.42
C PRO A 533 26.10 0.98 -14.93
N THR A 534 25.90 1.18 -16.23
CA THR A 534 25.78 2.49 -16.88
C THR A 534 24.32 2.90 -17.13
N ASP A 535 23.35 2.21 -16.53
CA ASP A 535 21.93 2.60 -16.67
C ASP A 535 21.73 4.06 -16.23
N PRO A 536 21.17 4.92 -17.11
CA PRO A 536 21.04 6.36 -16.82
C PRO A 536 20.18 6.67 -15.60
N LEU A 537 19.11 5.90 -15.35
CA LEU A 537 18.22 6.12 -14.21
C LEU A 537 18.91 5.73 -12.91
N LEU A 538 19.63 4.61 -12.90
CA LEU A 538 20.36 4.15 -11.72
C LEU A 538 21.51 5.11 -11.37
N THR A 539 22.33 5.47 -12.35
CA THR A 539 23.46 6.39 -12.14
C THR A 539 22.99 7.78 -11.72
N PHE A 540 21.91 8.28 -12.31
CA PHE A 540 21.30 9.56 -11.96
C PHE A 540 20.77 9.55 -10.52
N LEU A 541 20.06 8.49 -10.11
CA LEU A 541 19.55 8.34 -8.75
C LEU A 541 20.68 8.38 -7.71
N LEU A 542 21.79 7.68 -7.99
CA LEU A 542 22.90 7.58 -7.05
C LEU A 542 23.71 8.89 -6.95
N LYS A 543 23.82 9.62 -8.04
CA LYS A 543 24.57 10.88 -8.11
C LYS A 543 23.78 12.07 -7.57
N GLU A 544 22.54 12.23 -8.03
CA GLU A 544 21.72 13.43 -7.78
C GLU A 544 20.69 13.22 -6.64
N GLY A 545 20.51 11.99 -6.18
CA GLY A 545 19.56 11.64 -5.11
C GLY A 545 18.11 11.55 -5.55
N TYR A 546 17.23 11.19 -4.59
CA TYR A 546 15.85 10.85 -4.89
C TYR A 546 15.01 12.04 -5.37
N ALA A 547 15.22 13.24 -4.84
CA ALA A 547 14.41 14.41 -5.24
C ALA A 547 14.59 14.77 -6.72
N ALA A 548 15.84 14.84 -7.18
CA ALA A 548 16.15 15.09 -8.60
C ALA A 548 15.66 13.94 -9.50
N PHE A 549 15.83 12.70 -9.04
CA PHE A 549 15.31 11.51 -9.73
C PHE A 549 13.78 11.56 -9.90
N ALA A 550 13.04 11.90 -8.84
CA ALA A 550 11.58 12.06 -8.90
C ALA A 550 11.16 13.16 -9.88
N GLU A 551 11.92 14.25 -9.98
CA GLU A 551 11.69 15.31 -10.96
C GLU A 551 11.90 14.86 -12.40
N ALA A 552 12.95 14.08 -12.65
CA ALA A 552 13.20 13.49 -13.97
C ALA A 552 12.05 12.56 -14.38
N LEU A 553 11.62 11.67 -13.48
CA LEU A 553 10.50 10.79 -13.72
C LEU A 553 9.17 11.55 -13.94
N LEU A 554 8.94 12.67 -13.24
CA LEU A 554 7.76 13.50 -13.50
C LEU A 554 7.77 14.10 -14.91
N LYS A 555 8.93 14.50 -15.43
CA LYS A 555 9.05 14.98 -16.81
C LYS A 555 8.70 13.88 -17.81
N GLU A 556 9.22 12.66 -17.62
CA GLU A 556 8.88 11.49 -18.44
C GLU A 556 7.38 11.16 -18.40
N ARG A 557 6.78 11.13 -17.17
CA ARG A 557 5.35 10.89 -16.97
C ARG A 557 4.48 11.94 -17.68
N LYS A 558 4.92 13.20 -17.67
CA LYS A 558 4.23 14.28 -18.38
C LYS A 558 4.27 14.08 -19.87
N ALA A 559 5.43 13.75 -20.44
CA ALA A 559 5.57 13.46 -21.88
C ALA A 559 4.73 12.26 -22.32
N ALA A 560 4.72 11.19 -21.51
CA ALA A 560 3.94 9.97 -21.76
C ALA A 560 2.46 10.08 -21.36
N GLN A 561 2.01 11.20 -20.84
CA GLN A 561 0.64 11.41 -20.33
C GLN A 561 0.20 10.37 -19.29
N LEU A 562 1.12 9.93 -18.42
CA LEU A 562 0.86 8.97 -17.35
C LEU A 562 0.58 9.68 -16.01
N PRO A 563 -0.03 9.01 -15.01
CA PRO A 563 -0.21 9.59 -13.68
C PRO A 563 1.09 10.15 -13.10
N PRO A 564 1.07 11.34 -12.50
CA PRO A 564 -0.10 12.13 -12.06
C PRO A 564 -0.71 13.09 -13.10
N PHE A 565 -0.28 13.08 -14.35
CA PHE A 565 -0.77 13.97 -15.41
C PHE A 565 -2.01 13.44 -16.14
N SER A 566 -2.38 12.20 -15.89
CA SER A 566 -3.63 11.58 -16.32
C SER A 566 -4.22 10.72 -15.21
N TYR A 567 -5.46 10.29 -15.39
CA TYR A 567 -6.21 9.44 -14.49
C TYR A 567 -6.51 8.12 -15.17
N LEU A 568 -6.32 7.03 -14.44
CA LEU A 568 -6.46 5.68 -14.98
C LEU A 568 -7.55 4.90 -14.21
N SER A 569 -8.24 4.05 -14.93
CA SER A 569 -9.08 3.00 -14.34
C SER A 569 -8.93 1.72 -15.12
N LEU A 570 -8.93 0.59 -14.44
CA LEU A 570 -8.67 -0.72 -15.00
C LEU A 570 -9.84 -1.66 -14.73
N LEU A 571 -10.50 -2.09 -15.81
CA LEU A 571 -11.52 -3.13 -15.77
C LEU A 571 -10.86 -4.47 -16.13
N ARG A 572 -10.78 -5.39 -15.15
CA ARG A 572 -10.27 -6.76 -15.35
C ARG A 572 -11.43 -7.74 -15.42
N ALA A 573 -11.33 -8.70 -16.33
CA ALA A 573 -12.24 -9.84 -16.44
C ALA A 573 -11.47 -11.15 -16.35
N GLU A 574 -12.04 -12.16 -15.68
CA GLU A 574 -11.45 -13.48 -15.56
C GLU A 574 -12.48 -14.61 -15.67
N SER A 575 -12.11 -15.70 -16.37
CA SER A 575 -12.93 -16.90 -16.52
C SER A 575 -12.08 -18.17 -16.65
N PRO A 576 -12.60 -19.34 -16.26
CA PRO A 576 -11.98 -20.63 -16.59
C PRO A 576 -11.86 -20.87 -18.10
N LYS A 577 -12.75 -20.30 -18.92
CA LYS A 577 -12.74 -20.43 -20.37
C LYS A 577 -11.88 -19.32 -21.00
N PRO A 578 -10.97 -19.64 -21.95
CA PRO A 578 -9.97 -18.69 -22.45
C PRO A 578 -10.52 -17.42 -23.06
N MET A 579 -11.51 -17.52 -23.95
CA MET A 579 -12.00 -16.37 -24.74
C MET A 579 -13.10 -15.55 -24.07
N LEU A 580 -13.85 -16.14 -23.12
CA LEU A 580 -14.98 -15.44 -22.47
C LEU A 580 -14.63 -14.09 -21.85
N PRO A 581 -13.47 -13.92 -21.15
CA PRO A 581 -13.13 -12.60 -20.62
C PRO A 581 -12.84 -11.58 -21.71
N TYR A 582 -12.24 -11.99 -22.83
CA TYR A 582 -11.98 -11.14 -23.99
C TYR A 582 -13.30 -10.68 -24.66
N GLU A 583 -14.19 -11.64 -24.96
CA GLU A 583 -15.51 -11.38 -25.56
C GLU A 583 -16.33 -10.42 -24.68
N PHE A 584 -16.40 -10.70 -23.38
CA PHE A 584 -17.06 -9.83 -22.39
C PHE A 584 -16.54 -8.40 -22.42
N LEU A 585 -15.21 -8.21 -22.39
CA LEU A 585 -14.62 -6.88 -22.41
C LEU A 585 -14.80 -6.19 -23.77
N SER A 586 -14.79 -6.92 -24.88
CA SER A 586 -15.05 -6.40 -26.21
C SER A 586 -16.50 -5.90 -26.35
N GLU A 587 -17.47 -6.66 -25.83
CA GLU A 587 -18.87 -6.26 -25.79
C GLU A 587 -19.07 -4.98 -24.95
N ILE A 588 -18.45 -4.92 -23.77
CA ILE A 588 -18.48 -3.72 -22.91
C ILE A 588 -17.88 -2.53 -23.64
N LYS A 589 -16.73 -2.69 -24.29
CA LYS A 589 -16.09 -1.61 -25.06
C LYS A 589 -16.99 -1.06 -26.18
N GLN A 590 -17.71 -1.92 -26.89
CA GLN A 590 -18.66 -1.52 -27.94
C GLN A 590 -19.88 -0.76 -27.38
N LYS A 591 -20.38 -1.17 -26.20
CA LYS A 591 -21.54 -0.54 -25.56
C LYS A 591 -21.25 0.82 -24.92
N ILE A 592 -19.99 1.08 -24.59
CA ILE A 592 -19.60 2.38 -24.05
C ILE A 592 -19.43 3.36 -25.21
N LEU A 593 -20.39 4.26 -25.38
CA LEU A 593 -20.25 5.40 -26.27
C LEU A 593 -19.05 6.24 -25.84
N VAL A 594 -18.07 6.36 -26.71
CA VAL A 594 -16.81 7.08 -26.43
C VAL A 594 -17.12 8.55 -26.21
N ASN A 595 -16.98 9.01 -24.97
CA ASN A 595 -16.98 10.44 -24.66
C ASN A 595 -15.65 11.06 -25.10
N LYS A 596 -15.68 12.21 -25.78
CA LYS A 596 -14.47 13.01 -26.04
C LYS A 596 -13.69 13.19 -24.73
N GLY A 597 -12.39 12.83 -24.73
CA GLY A 597 -11.48 13.00 -23.59
C GLY A 597 -11.23 11.76 -22.71
N VAL A 598 -11.76 10.58 -23.08
CA VAL A 598 -11.39 9.29 -22.46
C VAL A 598 -10.96 8.31 -23.53
N GLU A 599 -9.77 7.77 -23.38
CA GLU A 599 -9.23 6.72 -24.23
C GLU A 599 -9.47 5.34 -23.58
N ILE A 600 -9.87 4.35 -24.41
CA ILE A 600 -10.14 2.98 -23.94
C ILE A 600 -9.19 2.04 -24.70
N LEU A 601 -8.18 1.55 -23.98
CA LEU A 601 -7.14 0.68 -24.49
C LEU A 601 -7.42 -0.79 -24.16
N GLY A 602 -7.23 -1.66 -25.13
CA GLY A 602 -7.52 -3.09 -25.02
C GLY A 602 -8.84 -3.49 -25.71
N PRO A 603 -9.41 -4.69 -25.41
CA PRO A 603 -8.98 -5.64 -24.39
C PRO A 603 -7.64 -6.33 -24.72
N VAL A 604 -6.79 -6.46 -23.70
CA VAL A 604 -5.50 -7.14 -23.79
C VAL A 604 -5.38 -8.20 -22.68
N ALA A 605 -4.60 -9.25 -22.93
CA ALA A 605 -4.28 -10.22 -21.90
C ALA A 605 -3.52 -9.56 -20.74
N ALA A 606 -3.85 -9.92 -19.50
CA ALA A 606 -3.06 -9.50 -18.34
C ALA A 606 -1.65 -10.13 -18.40
N SER A 607 -0.66 -9.51 -17.74
CA SER A 607 0.73 -9.99 -17.71
C SER A 607 0.84 -11.45 -17.26
N MET A 608 0.03 -11.85 -16.28
CA MET A 608 -0.22 -13.24 -15.96
C MET A 608 -1.55 -13.65 -16.59
N THR A 609 -1.48 -14.11 -17.82
CA THR A 609 -2.66 -14.48 -18.63
C THR A 609 -3.54 -15.54 -17.95
N ARG A 610 -2.96 -16.45 -17.16
CA ARG A 610 -3.69 -17.49 -16.40
C ARG A 610 -3.24 -17.50 -14.95
N LYS A 611 -4.19 -17.32 -14.02
CA LYS A 611 -3.95 -17.35 -12.57
C LYS A 611 -5.01 -18.20 -11.90
N ALA A 612 -4.60 -19.16 -11.07
CA ALA A 612 -5.51 -20.06 -10.36
C ALA A 612 -6.57 -20.71 -11.28
N GLY A 613 -6.15 -21.16 -12.45
CA GLY A 613 -7.01 -21.81 -13.44
C GLY A 613 -7.89 -20.87 -14.27
N ARG A 614 -7.77 -19.53 -14.12
CA ARG A 614 -8.59 -18.55 -14.82
C ARG A 614 -7.77 -17.72 -15.79
N TYR A 615 -8.28 -17.51 -16.99
CA TYR A 615 -7.75 -16.61 -18.00
C TYR A 615 -8.18 -15.18 -17.69
N ARG A 616 -7.29 -14.21 -17.89
CA ARG A 616 -7.43 -12.82 -17.47
C ARG A 616 -7.17 -11.87 -18.61
N TYR A 617 -8.13 -10.97 -18.84
CA TYR A 617 -8.04 -9.87 -19.78
C TYR A 617 -8.41 -8.57 -19.11
N GLN A 618 -8.02 -7.44 -19.72
CA GLN A 618 -8.21 -6.12 -19.14
C GLN A 618 -8.47 -5.04 -20.18
N LEU A 619 -9.27 -4.04 -19.79
CA LEU A 619 -9.45 -2.76 -20.45
C LEU A 619 -8.87 -1.66 -19.57
N LEU A 620 -8.08 -0.77 -20.15
CA LEU A 620 -7.58 0.42 -19.49
C LEU A 620 -8.33 1.64 -19.99
N PHE A 621 -8.87 2.43 -19.07
CA PHE A 621 -9.49 3.73 -19.31
C PHE A 621 -8.51 4.80 -18.88
N GLN A 622 -8.21 5.77 -19.76
CA GLN A 622 -7.29 6.87 -19.52
C GLN A 622 -7.92 8.20 -19.88
N SER A 623 -7.72 9.22 -19.05
CA SER A 623 -8.19 10.58 -19.31
C SER A 623 -7.28 11.62 -18.67
N LYS A 624 -7.12 12.77 -19.31
CA LYS A 624 -6.46 13.96 -18.72
C LYS A 624 -7.32 14.61 -17.63
N HIS A 625 -8.63 14.36 -17.64
CA HIS A 625 -9.58 14.97 -16.72
C HIS A 625 -10.31 13.91 -15.90
N ARG A 626 -10.18 14.00 -14.57
CA ARG A 626 -10.83 13.06 -13.64
C ARG A 626 -12.34 13.01 -13.83
N ALA A 627 -12.99 14.16 -14.00
CA ALA A 627 -14.43 14.24 -14.19
C ALA A 627 -14.91 13.49 -15.46
N CYS A 628 -14.14 13.55 -16.55
CA CYS A 628 -14.46 12.81 -17.77
C CYS A 628 -14.36 11.30 -17.56
N LEU A 629 -13.30 10.83 -16.89
CA LEU A 629 -13.15 9.43 -16.55
C LEU A 629 -14.33 8.94 -15.70
N HIS A 630 -14.66 9.63 -14.61
CA HIS A 630 -15.77 9.23 -13.73
C HIS A 630 -17.13 9.23 -14.43
N LYS A 631 -17.39 10.18 -15.34
CA LYS A 631 -18.62 10.17 -16.15
C LYS A 631 -18.74 8.88 -16.99
N VAL A 632 -17.63 8.40 -17.58
CA VAL A 632 -17.61 7.14 -18.33
C VAL A 632 -17.80 5.95 -17.38
N LEU A 633 -17.12 5.93 -16.24
CA LEU A 633 -17.27 4.85 -15.27
C LEU A 633 -18.68 4.76 -14.68
N THR A 634 -19.35 5.88 -14.45
CA THR A 634 -20.77 5.90 -14.01
C THR A 634 -21.68 5.25 -15.05
N LYS A 635 -21.44 5.47 -16.34
CA LYS A 635 -22.17 4.80 -17.43
C LYS A 635 -21.79 3.33 -17.60
N LEU A 636 -20.56 2.96 -17.23
CA LEU A 636 -20.06 1.59 -17.28
C LEU A 636 -20.75 0.69 -16.24
N ILE A 637 -20.93 1.17 -15.01
CA ILE A 637 -21.42 0.36 -13.89
C ILE A 637 -22.73 -0.37 -14.20
N PRO A 638 -23.79 0.25 -14.77
CA PRO A 638 -25.03 -0.44 -15.12
C PRO A 638 -24.87 -1.54 -16.17
N LEU A 639 -23.81 -1.46 -17.00
CA LEU A 639 -23.54 -2.46 -18.03
C LEU A 639 -22.87 -3.74 -17.47
N LEU A 640 -22.32 -3.64 -16.25
CA LEU A 640 -21.61 -4.75 -15.61
C LEU A 640 -22.59 -5.65 -14.84
N PRO A 641 -22.52 -6.98 -15.03
CA PRO A 641 -23.44 -7.89 -14.39
C PRO A 641 -23.25 -7.89 -12.86
N THR A 642 -24.35 -7.73 -12.13
CA THR A 642 -24.38 -7.77 -10.66
C THR A 642 -24.52 -9.19 -10.12
N GLN A 643 -24.97 -10.13 -10.94
CA GLN A 643 -25.15 -11.54 -10.58
C GLN A 643 -23.91 -12.37 -10.94
N ARG A 644 -23.80 -13.57 -10.34
CA ARG A 644 -22.75 -14.54 -10.66
C ARG A 644 -22.85 -14.98 -12.12
N THR A 645 -21.93 -14.50 -12.94
CA THR A 645 -21.77 -14.93 -14.33
C THR A 645 -20.58 -15.87 -14.47
N LYS A 646 -20.43 -16.46 -15.67
CA LYS A 646 -19.23 -17.26 -16.01
C LYS A 646 -17.94 -16.43 -16.03
N VAL A 647 -18.08 -15.10 -16.13
CA VAL A 647 -16.99 -14.13 -16.08
C VAL A 647 -17.05 -13.35 -14.75
N ARG A 648 -15.94 -13.31 -14.02
CA ARG A 648 -15.75 -12.41 -12.88
C ARG A 648 -15.09 -11.14 -13.37
N TRP A 649 -15.56 -10.02 -12.90
CA TRP A 649 -14.97 -8.73 -13.23
C TRP A 649 -14.58 -7.93 -11.98
N THR A 650 -13.65 -7.00 -12.15
CA THR A 650 -13.23 -6.07 -11.10
C THR A 650 -12.86 -4.74 -11.74
N LEU A 651 -13.36 -3.65 -11.15
CA LEU A 651 -12.97 -2.29 -11.51
C LEU A 651 -11.99 -1.76 -10.47
N ASP A 652 -10.90 -1.15 -10.94
CA ASP A 652 -9.87 -0.54 -10.09
C ASP A 652 -9.62 0.88 -10.57
N VAL A 653 -10.02 1.85 -9.76
CA VAL A 653 -9.79 3.28 -10.01
C VAL A 653 -8.44 3.65 -9.40
N ASP A 654 -7.61 4.39 -10.12
CA ASP A 654 -6.22 4.71 -9.77
C ASP A 654 -5.41 3.44 -9.41
N PRO A 655 -5.26 2.50 -10.38
CA PRO A 655 -4.55 1.25 -10.14
C PRO A 655 -3.07 1.51 -9.83
N GLN A 656 -2.54 0.75 -8.87
CA GLN A 656 -1.11 0.75 -8.56
C GLN A 656 -0.32 -0.15 -9.53
N GLU A 657 -0.98 -1.12 -10.15
CA GLU A 657 -0.42 -2.06 -11.10
C GLU A 657 -1.36 -2.17 -12.30
N ILE A 658 -0.85 -1.90 -13.49
CA ILE A 658 -1.62 -2.00 -14.75
C ILE A 658 -1.47 -3.41 -15.32
N ILE A 659 -0.52 -4.19 -14.83
CA ILE A 659 -0.09 -5.46 -15.38
C ILE A 659 -0.61 -6.63 -14.55
#